data_6cc9d7c4d08b9299d38f3a3c19d462de
#
_entry.id   6cc9d7c4d08b9299d38f3a3c19d462de
#
_cell.length_a   1.000
_cell.length_b   1.000
_cell.length_c   1.000
_cell.angle_alpha   90.00
_cell.angle_beta   90.00
_cell.angle_gamma   90.00
#
_symmetry.space_group_name_H-M   'P 1'
#
loop_
_entity.id
_entity.type
_entity.pdbx_description
1 polymer ?
#
loop_
_entity_poly.entity_id
_entity_poly.type
_entity_poly.pdbx_seq_one_letter_code
_entity_poly.pdbx_strand_id
1 'polypeptide(L)'
;MDVDSASDDVSEAVQVLRRVFGYDAFRGSQQEIIEHVIGGGDAVVLMPTGGGKSLCYQIPSLVRSGVGVVISPLIALMQDQVDALRALGVRAGFLNSTQDLEERRLVEAEFLSGELDLLYLAPERLRVEQTLNLLDRGKISLFAIDEAHCVAQWGHDFRPDYLALSMLHERWPDVPRIALTATATDATHTEITSRLRMPDARHFVASFDRPNIQYRIAAKNEPKRQLLELLRSEHAGDAGIVYCLSRASVEKTAQFLVQNGIDALPYHAGLDARTRAENQSRFLREDGMVVVATIAFGMGIDKPDVRFVAHLDLPKSVEGYYQETGRAGRDGQPSTAWLAYGLQDVVQQRKMIDGSEGDDAHRRRLSSHLDAMLALCETVQCRRVRLLAYFGQQSGPCGNCDTCLAPPQTWDGTVPAQKLLSTIVRLQRERGQKFGAGQIADILMGKKTAKVIQFDHDSLSVFGIGEDLREAEWRGVVRQLLAQGLLAVEGDYGTLVLTEASAEVLRGGREVPMRREPEKAPRAAKAKSRRAAPVDLPEEALPVFESLRAWRGRTAKEQGVPAYVIFHDATLREIATARPSSTAELGTVTGVGENKLAKYGPQILDVLAGREPDGGATDGTASDPASAGSAAGSASAPAASASASGSASTSAPGRSSARAGRPGTGASGAGAFGAGAFGAGALEEPPEEEGVPPEPEDDIDW
;
A
#
# COMPACT_ATOMS: atom_id res chain seq x y z
N MET A 1 -26.77 31.81 -45.96
CA MET A 1 -25.56 31.68 -45.12
C MET A 1 -26.00 31.03 -43.84
N ASP A 2 -26.07 29.70 -43.93
CA ASP A 2 -26.43 28.86 -42.81
C ASP A 2 -25.20 28.74 -41.90
N VAL A 3 -25.34 29.25 -40.70
CA VAL A 3 -24.36 29.05 -39.64
C VAL A 3 -24.63 27.65 -39.07
N ASP A 4 -23.77 26.71 -39.48
CA ASP A 4 -23.70 25.37 -38.94
C ASP A 4 -23.67 25.41 -37.40
N SER A 5 -24.75 24.99 -36.79
CA SER A 5 -24.81 24.62 -35.40
C SER A 5 -24.12 23.26 -35.27
N ALA A 6 -22.81 23.26 -35.12
CA ALA A 6 -22.11 22.13 -34.57
C ALA A 6 -22.55 22.00 -33.10
N SER A 7 -23.63 21.25 -32.86
CA SER A 7 -23.93 20.69 -31.57
C SER A 7 -22.77 19.72 -31.23
N ASP A 8 -21.87 20.12 -30.33
CA ASP A 8 -20.91 19.25 -29.73
C ASP A 8 -21.68 18.07 -29.14
N ASP A 9 -21.65 16.95 -29.82
CA ASP A 9 -22.25 15.68 -29.38
C ASP A 9 -21.32 15.10 -28.25
N VAL A 10 -21.50 15.67 -27.04
CA VAL A 10 -20.73 15.28 -25.86
C VAL A 10 -21.06 13.84 -25.58
N SER A 11 -20.06 12.93 -25.62
CA SER A 11 -20.26 11.50 -25.40
C SER A 11 -20.97 11.27 -24.06
N GLU A 12 -21.86 10.25 -23.99
CA GLU A 12 -22.60 9.88 -22.79
C GLU A 12 -21.65 9.67 -21.58
N ALA A 13 -20.47 9.13 -21.84
CA ALA A 13 -19.42 8.97 -20.84
C ALA A 13 -18.98 10.31 -20.20
N VAL A 14 -18.82 11.36 -20.99
CA VAL A 14 -18.46 12.71 -20.50
C VAL A 14 -19.62 13.32 -19.71
N GLN A 15 -20.86 13.08 -20.14
CA GLN A 15 -22.04 13.54 -19.39
C GLN A 15 -22.13 12.88 -18.01
N VAL A 16 -21.88 11.57 -17.92
CA VAL A 16 -21.82 10.84 -16.64
C VAL A 16 -20.66 11.35 -15.78
N LEU A 17 -19.47 11.59 -16.37
CA LEU A 17 -18.33 12.14 -15.67
C LEU A 17 -18.66 13.47 -14.99
N ARG A 18 -19.32 14.38 -15.72
CA ARG A 18 -19.70 15.71 -15.19
C ARG A 18 -20.83 15.62 -14.16
N ARG A 19 -21.90 14.93 -14.49
CA ARG A 19 -23.10 14.88 -13.66
C ARG A 19 -22.88 14.13 -12.34
N VAL A 20 -22.27 12.94 -12.41
CA VAL A 20 -22.11 12.06 -11.23
C VAL A 20 -20.84 12.40 -10.45
N PHE A 21 -19.71 12.48 -11.15
CA PHE A 21 -18.40 12.61 -10.49
C PHE A 21 -17.92 14.08 -10.35
N GLY A 22 -18.53 15.03 -11.08
CA GLY A 22 -18.19 16.44 -11.00
C GLY A 22 -16.83 16.80 -11.62
N TYR A 23 -16.37 16.04 -12.61
CA TYR A 23 -15.14 16.32 -13.34
C TYR A 23 -15.44 16.76 -14.75
N ASP A 24 -14.74 17.79 -15.25
CA ASP A 24 -14.98 18.37 -16.58
C ASP A 24 -14.39 17.54 -17.72
N ALA A 25 -13.28 16.83 -17.46
CA ALA A 25 -12.56 16.08 -18.47
C ALA A 25 -11.89 14.81 -17.88
N PHE A 26 -11.72 13.83 -18.73
CA PHE A 26 -10.93 12.63 -18.45
C PHE A 26 -9.43 12.93 -18.37
N ARG A 27 -8.68 12.10 -17.66
CA ARG A 27 -7.23 12.20 -17.53
C ARG A 27 -6.54 11.13 -18.38
N GLY A 28 -5.51 11.53 -19.13
CA GLY A 28 -4.71 10.61 -19.94
C GLY A 28 -5.58 9.76 -20.86
N SER A 29 -5.41 8.43 -20.81
CA SER A 29 -6.14 7.48 -21.67
C SER A 29 -7.49 7.04 -21.11
N GLN A 30 -8.02 7.66 -20.04
CA GLN A 30 -9.28 7.23 -19.42
C GLN A 30 -10.45 7.23 -20.42
N GLN A 31 -10.58 8.27 -21.23
CA GLN A 31 -11.67 8.37 -22.20
C GLN A 31 -11.63 7.22 -23.20
N GLU A 32 -10.46 6.95 -23.75
CA GLU A 32 -10.26 5.89 -24.75
C GLU A 32 -10.54 4.49 -24.14
N ILE A 33 -10.15 4.25 -22.90
CA ILE A 33 -10.46 3.02 -22.18
C ILE A 33 -11.97 2.87 -21.98
N ILE A 34 -12.62 3.92 -21.48
CA ILE A 34 -14.04 3.94 -21.15
C ILE A 34 -14.88 3.71 -22.41
N GLU A 35 -14.60 4.44 -23.51
CA GLU A 35 -15.29 4.29 -24.77
C GLU A 35 -15.10 2.90 -25.40
N HIS A 36 -13.89 2.32 -25.28
CA HIS A 36 -13.62 0.95 -25.74
C HIS A 36 -14.47 -0.09 -24.99
N VAL A 37 -14.57 0.03 -23.67
CA VAL A 37 -15.36 -0.89 -22.82
C VAL A 37 -16.87 -0.66 -23.05
N ILE A 38 -17.33 0.57 -23.20
CA ILE A 38 -18.73 0.89 -23.57
C ILE A 38 -19.08 0.21 -24.89
N GLY A 39 -18.16 0.21 -25.85
CA GLY A 39 -18.31 -0.48 -27.15
C GLY A 39 -18.29 -2.02 -27.07
N GLY A 40 -18.08 -2.60 -25.90
CA GLY A 40 -18.09 -4.06 -25.67
C GLY A 40 -16.73 -4.74 -25.84
N GLY A 41 -15.64 -3.98 -25.92
CA GLY A 41 -14.29 -4.51 -26.04
C GLY A 41 -13.67 -4.90 -24.70
N ASP A 42 -12.87 -5.99 -24.68
CA ASP A 42 -12.04 -6.37 -23.55
C ASP A 42 -10.83 -5.44 -23.43
N ALA A 43 -10.44 -5.10 -22.18
CA ALA A 43 -9.30 -4.22 -21.92
C ALA A 43 -8.39 -4.72 -20.79
N VAL A 44 -7.07 -4.57 -20.97
CA VAL A 44 -6.08 -4.72 -19.89
C VAL A 44 -5.44 -3.36 -19.63
N VAL A 45 -5.61 -2.86 -18.42
CA VAL A 45 -5.29 -1.48 -18.04
C VAL A 45 -4.23 -1.44 -16.95
N LEU A 46 -3.06 -0.92 -17.31
CA LEU A 46 -1.97 -0.63 -16.38
C LEU A 46 -1.95 0.87 -16.11
N MET A 47 -2.35 1.28 -14.92
CA MET A 47 -2.37 2.68 -14.49
C MET A 47 -1.87 2.80 -13.05
N PRO A 48 -1.09 3.84 -12.72
CA PRO A 48 -0.57 4.04 -11.38
C PRO A 48 -1.70 4.18 -10.34
N THR A 49 -1.38 3.91 -9.09
CA THR A 49 -2.28 4.22 -7.98
C THR A 49 -2.56 5.74 -7.95
N GLY A 50 -3.84 6.12 -7.79
CA GLY A 50 -4.27 7.51 -7.91
C GLY A 50 -4.46 8.01 -9.36
N GLY A 51 -4.25 7.16 -10.36
CA GLY A 51 -4.49 7.47 -11.78
C GLY A 51 -5.98 7.46 -12.19
N GLY A 52 -6.90 7.12 -11.27
CA GLY A 52 -8.34 7.08 -11.54
C GLY A 52 -8.80 5.80 -12.24
N LYS A 53 -8.16 4.66 -11.96
CA LYS A 53 -8.55 3.32 -12.48
C LYS A 53 -10.03 3.00 -12.29
N SER A 54 -10.59 3.35 -11.13
CA SER A 54 -11.98 3.02 -10.79
C SER A 54 -12.98 3.63 -11.76
N LEU A 55 -12.74 4.85 -12.27
CA LEU A 55 -13.60 5.49 -13.28
C LEU A 55 -13.66 4.68 -14.58
N CYS A 56 -12.59 3.95 -14.92
CA CYS A 56 -12.52 3.17 -16.16
C CYS A 56 -13.50 1.99 -16.21
N TYR A 57 -14.04 1.56 -15.07
CA TYR A 57 -15.12 0.58 -15.01
C TYR A 57 -16.43 1.13 -14.44
N GLN A 58 -16.37 2.14 -13.57
CA GLN A 58 -17.56 2.75 -12.98
C GLN A 58 -18.41 3.46 -14.03
N ILE A 59 -17.81 4.28 -14.89
CA ILE A 59 -18.54 4.99 -15.95
C ILE A 59 -19.14 4.04 -16.98
N PRO A 60 -18.42 3.06 -17.53
CA PRO A 60 -19.04 2.07 -18.42
C PRO A 60 -20.18 1.29 -17.76
N SER A 61 -20.09 0.99 -16.45
CA SER A 61 -21.20 0.34 -15.72
C SER A 61 -22.45 1.20 -15.65
N LEU A 62 -22.31 2.53 -15.61
CA LEU A 62 -23.44 3.47 -15.58
C LEU A 62 -24.04 3.75 -16.96
N VAL A 63 -23.26 3.56 -18.03
CA VAL A 63 -23.70 3.79 -19.40
C VAL A 63 -24.28 2.54 -20.04
N ARG A 64 -23.67 1.38 -19.82
CA ARG A 64 -24.13 0.10 -20.39
C ARG A 64 -25.34 -0.44 -19.64
N SER A 65 -26.25 -1.08 -20.38
CA SER A 65 -27.44 -1.71 -19.76
C SER A 65 -27.10 -2.98 -18.99
N GLY A 66 -27.41 -3.02 -17.71
CA GLY A 66 -27.15 -4.11 -16.76
C GLY A 66 -26.30 -3.63 -15.59
N VAL A 67 -25.88 -4.56 -14.74
CA VAL A 67 -25.09 -4.27 -13.53
C VAL A 67 -23.61 -4.54 -13.81
N GLY A 68 -22.74 -3.59 -13.49
CA GLY A 68 -21.29 -3.80 -13.52
C GLY A 68 -20.84 -4.68 -12.36
N VAL A 69 -20.20 -5.81 -12.63
CA VAL A 69 -19.70 -6.73 -11.61
C VAL A 69 -18.19 -6.51 -11.41
N VAL A 70 -17.80 -6.06 -10.21
CA VAL A 70 -16.42 -5.73 -9.87
C VAL A 70 -15.84 -6.79 -8.94
N ILE A 71 -14.81 -7.50 -9.39
CA ILE A 71 -14.09 -8.49 -8.59
C ILE A 71 -12.91 -7.78 -7.94
N SER A 72 -12.93 -7.69 -6.60
CA SER A 72 -11.88 -7.04 -5.82
C SER A 72 -11.37 -7.96 -4.70
N PRO A 73 -10.05 -8.00 -4.45
CA PRO A 73 -9.47 -8.95 -3.49
C PRO A 73 -9.60 -8.50 -2.03
N LEU A 74 -10.21 -7.36 -1.77
CA LEU A 74 -10.16 -6.68 -0.48
C LEU A 74 -11.52 -6.20 0.00
N ILE A 75 -12.00 -6.83 1.07
CA ILE A 75 -13.31 -6.53 1.68
C ILE A 75 -13.41 -5.06 2.11
N ALA A 76 -12.39 -4.52 2.76
CA ALA A 76 -12.39 -3.14 3.22
C ALA A 76 -12.44 -2.13 2.05
N LEU A 77 -11.73 -2.41 0.95
CA LEU A 77 -11.79 -1.57 -0.25
C LEU A 77 -13.17 -1.57 -0.89
N MET A 78 -13.84 -2.74 -0.95
CA MET A 78 -15.20 -2.84 -1.47
C MET A 78 -16.15 -1.93 -0.70
N GLN A 79 -16.10 -1.95 0.64
CA GLN A 79 -16.93 -1.11 1.48
C GLN A 79 -16.68 0.38 1.21
N ASP A 80 -15.40 0.81 1.21
CA ASP A 80 -15.02 2.20 0.95
C ASP A 80 -15.49 2.68 -0.44
N GLN A 81 -15.35 1.83 -1.47
CA GLN A 81 -15.79 2.13 -2.84
C GLN A 81 -17.32 2.22 -2.93
N VAL A 82 -18.04 1.30 -2.32
CA VAL A 82 -19.50 1.29 -2.31
C VAL A 82 -20.05 2.52 -1.56
N ASP A 83 -19.48 2.87 -0.41
CA ASP A 83 -19.88 4.04 0.36
C ASP A 83 -19.63 5.34 -0.42
N ALA A 84 -18.48 5.44 -1.12
CA ALA A 84 -18.17 6.57 -1.97
C ALA A 84 -19.16 6.70 -3.14
N LEU A 85 -19.50 5.59 -3.80
CA LEU A 85 -20.48 5.56 -4.91
C LEU A 85 -21.88 5.93 -4.45
N ARG A 86 -22.34 5.39 -3.32
CA ARG A 86 -23.64 5.73 -2.72
C ARG A 86 -23.73 7.21 -2.36
N ALA A 87 -22.64 7.82 -1.87
CA ALA A 87 -22.58 9.26 -1.61
C ALA A 87 -22.70 10.11 -2.89
N LEU A 88 -22.38 9.55 -4.06
CA LEU A 88 -22.57 10.17 -5.38
C LEU A 88 -23.95 9.86 -5.97
N GLY A 89 -24.81 9.10 -5.26
CA GLY A 89 -26.12 8.70 -5.74
C GLY A 89 -26.11 7.49 -6.68
N VAL A 90 -24.98 6.78 -6.79
CA VAL A 90 -24.87 5.53 -7.56
C VAL A 90 -25.32 4.35 -6.70
N ARG A 91 -26.15 3.49 -7.25
CA ARG A 91 -26.68 2.31 -6.56
C ARG A 91 -25.66 1.18 -6.59
N ALA A 92 -24.84 1.10 -5.57
CA ALA A 92 -23.79 0.11 -5.46
C ALA A 92 -24.00 -0.81 -4.26
N GLY A 93 -23.69 -2.10 -4.43
CA GLY A 93 -23.73 -3.11 -3.38
C GLY A 93 -22.47 -3.98 -3.38
N PHE A 94 -22.28 -4.78 -2.36
CA PHE A 94 -21.19 -5.77 -2.32
C PHE A 94 -21.67 -7.10 -1.74
N LEU A 95 -21.00 -8.21 -2.12
CA LEU A 95 -21.18 -9.53 -1.55
C LEU A 95 -19.82 -10.09 -1.11
N ASN A 96 -19.63 -10.23 0.19
CA ASN A 96 -18.43 -10.77 0.81
C ASN A 96 -18.76 -11.63 2.05
N SER A 97 -17.75 -12.02 2.81
CA SER A 97 -17.89 -12.90 3.98
C SER A 97 -18.28 -12.18 5.28
N THR A 98 -18.36 -10.85 5.29
CA THR A 98 -18.65 -10.08 6.51
C THR A 98 -20.14 -9.77 6.71
N GLN A 99 -20.95 -9.90 5.65
CA GLN A 99 -22.37 -9.61 5.67
C GLN A 99 -23.17 -10.69 6.37
N ASP A 100 -24.22 -10.28 7.08
CA ASP A 100 -25.22 -11.19 7.57
C ASP A 100 -26.15 -11.70 6.44
N LEU A 101 -27.07 -12.60 6.79
CA LEU A 101 -27.94 -13.25 5.81
C LEU A 101 -28.99 -12.30 5.21
N GLU A 102 -29.48 -11.32 5.98
CA GLU A 102 -30.48 -10.37 5.53
C GLU A 102 -29.88 -9.33 4.60
N GLU A 103 -28.75 -8.75 4.97
CA GLU A 103 -28.00 -7.83 4.12
C GLU A 103 -27.65 -8.46 2.77
N ARG A 104 -27.16 -9.71 2.79
CA ARG A 104 -26.82 -10.44 1.57
C ARG A 104 -28.05 -10.65 0.68
N ARG A 105 -29.20 -11.08 1.24
CA ARG A 105 -30.44 -11.32 0.47
C ARG A 105 -30.98 -10.03 -0.14
N LEU A 106 -30.83 -8.92 0.54
CA LEU A 106 -31.24 -7.61 0.02
C LEU A 106 -30.43 -7.26 -1.23
N VAL A 107 -29.08 -7.34 -1.16
CA VAL A 107 -28.21 -7.06 -2.29
C VAL A 107 -28.44 -8.03 -3.46
N GLU A 108 -28.68 -9.33 -3.17
CA GLU A 108 -29.02 -10.33 -4.18
C GLU A 108 -30.37 -10.00 -4.88
N ALA A 109 -31.36 -9.50 -4.15
CA ALA A 109 -32.65 -9.08 -4.70
C ALA A 109 -32.51 -7.81 -5.57
N GLU A 110 -31.78 -6.79 -5.09
CA GLU A 110 -31.49 -5.56 -5.82
C GLU A 110 -30.72 -5.83 -7.12
N PHE A 111 -29.80 -6.81 -7.10
CA PHE A 111 -29.09 -7.23 -8.31
C PHE A 111 -30.03 -7.87 -9.33
N LEU A 112 -30.92 -8.78 -8.91
CA LEU A 112 -31.84 -9.48 -9.78
C LEU A 112 -32.95 -8.58 -10.34
N SER A 113 -33.40 -7.58 -9.56
CA SER A 113 -34.37 -6.57 -10.03
C SER A 113 -33.75 -5.53 -10.99
N GLY A 114 -32.42 -5.46 -11.08
CA GLY A 114 -31.72 -4.44 -11.86
C GLY A 114 -31.70 -3.07 -11.19
N GLU A 115 -31.94 -3.03 -9.89
CA GLU A 115 -31.86 -1.79 -9.10
C GLU A 115 -30.42 -1.36 -8.83
N LEU A 116 -29.44 -2.28 -8.90
CA LEU A 116 -28.01 -1.94 -8.78
C LEU A 116 -27.43 -1.44 -10.10
N ASP A 117 -26.51 -0.48 -9.99
CA ASP A 117 -25.62 -0.06 -11.07
C ASP A 117 -24.29 -0.84 -11.00
N LEU A 118 -23.78 -1.11 -9.78
CA LEU A 118 -22.55 -1.88 -9.55
C LEU A 118 -22.71 -2.89 -8.40
N LEU A 119 -22.13 -4.08 -8.60
CA LEU A 119 -22.03 -5.14 -7.59
C LEU A 119 -20.55 -5.52 -7.39
N TYR A 120 -20.02 -5.31 -6.20
CA TYR A 120 -18.67 -5.74 -5.83
C TYR A 120 -18.69 -7.16 -5.26
N LEU A 121 -17.77 -8.01 -5.74
CA LEU A 121 -17.62 -9.39 -5.32
C LEU A 121 -16.21 -9.71 -4.83
N ALA A 122 -16.10 -10.43 -3.74
CA ALA A 122 -14.85 -11.07 -3.36
C ALA A 122 -14.56 -12.27 -4.29
N PRO A 123 -13.30 -12.50 -4.74
CA PRO A 123 -12.99 -13.53 -5.73
C PRO A 123 -13.36 -14.96 -5.29
N GLU A 124 -13.29 -15.25 -3.99
CA GLU A 124 -13.71 -16.54 -3.42
C GLU A 124 -15.21 -16.83 -3.62
N ARG A 125 -16.03 -15.78 -3.78
CA ARG A 125 -17.48 -15.95 -4.05
C ARG A 125 -17.75 -16.58 -5.39
N LEU A 126 -16.86 -16.43 -6.37
CA LEU A 126 -16.99 -17.06 -7.69
C LEU A 126 -16.73 -18.57 -7.69
N ARG A 127 -16.28 -19.15 -6.56
CA ARG A 127 -16.24 -20.61 -6.37
C ARG A 127 -17.54 -21.17 -5.80
N VAL A 128 -18.46 -20.31 -5.39
CA VAL A 128 -19.72 -20.71 -4.79
C VAL A 128 -20.79 -20.78 -5.85
N GLU A 129 -21.33 -21.96 -6.10
CA GLU A 129 -22.34 -22.24 -7.14
C GLU A 129 -23.58 -21.33 -7.02
N GLN A 130 -24.01 -21.00 -5.80
CA GLN A 130 -25.12 -20.07 -5.56
C GLN A 130 -24.83 -18.68 -6.12
N THR A 131 -23.58 -18.19 -6.02
CA THR A 131 -23.19 -16.89 -6.57
C THR A 131 -23.16 -16.95 -8.11
N LEU A 132 -22.65 -18.04 -8.69
CA LEU A 132 -22.66 -18.23 -10.14
C LEU A 132 -24.08 -18.27 -10.70
N ASN A 133 -24.99 -19.00 -10.03
CA ASN A 133 -26.40 -19.07 -10.41
C ASN A 133 -27.13 -17.71 -10.22
N LEU A 134 -26.70 -16.89 -9.25
CA LEU A 134 -27.18 -15.52 -9.11
C LEU A 134 -26.78 -14.67 -10.31
N LEU A 135 -25.50 -14.73 -10.71
CA LEU A 135 -24.96 -13.97 -11.84
C LEU A 135 -25.58 -14.38 -13.19
N ASP A 136 -25.87 -15.68 -13.39
CA ASP A 136 -26.55 -16.18 -14.61
C ASP A 136 -27.96 -15.64 -14.80
N ARG A 137 -28.62 -15.31 -13.69
CA ARG A 137 -30.00 -14.79 -13.70
C ARG A 137 -30.06 -13.28 -13.86
N GLY A 138 -28.97 -12.58 -13.54
CA GLY A 138 -28.89 -11.13 -13.64
C GLY A 138 -28.40 -10.68 -15.03
N LYS A 139 -28.68 -9.44 -15.38
CA LYS A 139 -28.15 -8.82 -16.57
C LYS A 139 -26.85 -8.09 -16.22
N ILE A 140 -25.72 -8.61 -16.72
CA ILE A 140 -24.38 -8.07 -16.43
C ILE A 140 -23.96 -7.14 -17.57
N SER A 141 -23.50 -5.93 -17.25
CA SER A 141 -23.02 -4.95 -18.22
C SER A 141 -21.54 -5.14 -18.56
N LEU A 142 -20.70 -5.48 -17.56
CA LEU A 142 -19.28 -5.77 -17.70
C LEU A 142 -18.76 -6.53 -16.46
N PHE A 143 -17.60 -7.16 -16.58
CA PHE A 143 -16.78 -7.63 -15.46
C PHE A 143 -15.53 -6.75 -15.33
N ALA A 144 -15.32 -6.18 -14.14
CA ALA A 144 -14.09 -5.47 -13.80
C ALA A 144 -13.27 -6.34 -12.84
N ILE A 145 -12.03 -6.65 -13.20
CA ILE A 145 -11.09 -7.43 -12.40
C ILE A 145 -10.07 -6.44 -11.83
N ASP A 146 -10.31 -6.01 -10.60
CA ASP A 146 -9.40 -5.08 -9.92
C ASP A 146 -8.20 -5.83 -9.33
N GLU A 147 -7.06 -5.14 -9.21
CA GLU A 147 -5.78 -5.72 -8.81
C GLU A 147 -5.42 -7.01 -9.57
N ALA A 148 -5.59 -6.97 -10.89
CA ALA A 148 -5.44 -8.14 -11.77
C ALA A 148 -4.04 -8.80 -11.68
N HIS A 149 -3.01 -8.10 -11.16
CA HIS A 149 -1.70 -8.70 -10.87
C HIS A 149 -1.77 -9.87 -9.87
N CYS A 150 -2.84 -9.97 -9.08
CA CYS A 150 -3.08 -11.11 -8.18
C CYS A 150 -3.24 -12.46 -8.91
N VAL A 151 -3.52 -12.46 -10.21
CA VAL A 151 -3.58 -13.70 -11.03
C VAL A 151 -2.20 -14.25 -11.36
N ALA A 152 -1.17 -13.39 -11.34
CA ALA A 152 0.19 -13.75 -11.72
C ALA A 152 0.85 -14.58 -10.60
N GLN A 153 1.10 -15.85 -10.87
CA GLN A 153 1.70 -16.80 -9.92
C GLN A 153 3.09 -16.34 -9.46
N TRP A 154 3.74 -15.54 -10.27
CA TRP A 154 5.07 -15.01 -10.04
C TRP A 154 5.05 -13.53 -9.59
N GLY A 155 3.84 -12.97 -9.40
CA GLY A 155 3.66 -11.62 -8.88
C GLY A 155 3.97 -11.52 -7.38
N HIS A 156 4.08 -10.29 -6.89
CA HIS A 156 4.39 -10.01 -5.48
C HIS A 156 3.20 -10.28 -4.53
N ASP A 157 1.98 -10.46 -5.05
CA ASP A 157 0.74 -10.71 -4.29
C ASP A 157 -0.16 -11.73 -4.99
N PHE A 158 0.37 -12.90 -5.27
CA PHE A 158 -0.39 -13.99 -5.91
C PHE A 158 -1.54 -14.48 -5.00
N ARG A 159 -2.74 -14.60 -5.61
CA ARG A 159 -3.93 -15.14 -4.94
C ARG A 159 -4.54 -16.27 -5.75
N PRO A 160 -4.56 -17.51 -5.22
CA PRO A 160 -5.08 -18.68 -5.94
C PRO A 160 -6.51 -18.52 -6.43
N ASP A 161 -7.34 -17.73 -5.73
CA ASP A 161 -8.74 -17.50 -6.11
C ASP A 161 -8.88 -16.75 -7.44
N TYR A 162 -7.88 -15.93 -7.82
CA TYR A 162 -7.85 -15.24 -9.11
C TYR A 162 -7.68 -16.16 -10.31
N LEU A 163 -7.12 -17.35 -10.13
CA LEU A 163 -7.01 -18.35 -11.22
C LEU A 163 -8.38 -18.81 -11.71
N ALA A 164 -9.39 -18.81 -10.85
CA ALA A 164 -10.75 -19.17 -11.22
C ALA A 164 -11.42 -18.14 -12.16
N LEU A 165 -10.89 -16.91 -12.26
CA LEU A 165 -11.48 -15.85 -13.09
C LEU A 165 -11.40 -16.12 -14.60
N SER A 166 -10.59 -17.09 -15.04
CA SER A 166 -10.58 -17.56 -16.42
C SER A 166 -11.96 -18.08 -16.88
N MET A 167 -12.78 -18.58 -15.94
CA MET A 167 -14.14 -19.06 -16.21
C MET A 167 -15.09 -17.98 -16.73
N LEU A 168 -14.81 -16.69 -16.43
CA LEU A 168 -15.66 -15.59 -16.88
C LEU A 168 -15.79 -15.54 -18.39
N HIS A 169 -14.71 -15.87 -19.11
CA HIS A 169 -14.71 -15.97 -20.57
C HIS A 169 -15.62 -17.08 -21.11
N GLU A 170 -15.64 -18.22 -20.42
CA GLU A 170 -16.40 -19.39 -20.85
C GLU A 170 -17.88 -19.24 -20.55
N ARG A 171 -18.22 -18.68 -19.39
CA ARG A 171 -19.61 -18.61 -18.90
C ARG A 171 -20.38 -17.40 -19.43
N TRP A 172 -19.69 -16.27 -19.63
CA TRP A 172 -20.31 -15.02 -20.14
C TRP A 172 -19.47 -14.43 -21.28
N PRO A 173 -19.39 -15.11 -22.45
CA PRO A 173 -18.50 -14.73 -23.56
C PRO A 173 -18.83 -13.35 -24.17
N ASP A 174 -20.10 -12.92 -24.10
CA ASP A 174 -20.55 -11.66 -24.67
C ASP A 174 -20.43 -10.46 -23.72
N VAL A 175 -20.01 -10.67 -22.48
CA VAL A 175 -19.85 -9.63 -21.47
C VAL A 175 -18.39 -9.14 -21.49
N PRO A 176 -18.15 -7.84 -21.77
CA PRO A 176 -16.80 -7.30 -21.82
C PRO A 176 -16.12 -7.36 -20.44
N ARG A 177 -14.81 -7.58 -20.46
CA ARG A 177 -13.98 -7.65 -19.26
C ARG A 177 -12.92 -6.57 -19.29
N ILE A 178 -12.72 -5.93 -18.14
CA ILE A 178 -11.64 -4.99 -17.95
C ILE A 178 -10.78 -5.44 -16.77
N ALA A 179 -9.50 -5.75 -17.03
CA ALA A 179 -8.53 -6.13 -16.02
C ALA A 179 -7.64 -4.92 -15.67
N LEU A 180 -7.60 -4.52 -14.40
CA LEU A 180 -6.91 -3.31 -13.97
C LEU A 180 -5.84 -3.63 -12.92
N THR A 181 -4.68 -3.00 -13.04
CA THR A 181 -3.63 -3.08 -12.02
C THR A 181 -2.80 -1.80 -11.98
N ALA A 182 -2.17 -1.55 -10.82
CA ALA A 182 -1.24 -0.44 -10.63
C ALA A 182 0.23 -0.83 -10.87
N THR A 183 0.54 -2.13 -10.83
CA THR A 183 1.90 -2.66 -10.87
C THR A 183 1.95 -3.91 -11.74
N ALA A 184 2.64 -3.83 -12.85
CA ALA A 184 2.97 -5.01 -13.65
C ALA A 184 4.26 -4.76 -14.42
N THR A 185 5.18 -5.70 -14.35
CA THR A 185 6.29 -5.83 -15.30
C THR A 185 5.75 -6.45 -16.60
N ASP A 186 6.51 -6.41 -17.70
CA ASP A 186 6.10 -7.01 -18.97
C ASP A 186 5.76 -8.50 -18.80
N ALA A 187 6.50 -9.23 -17.96
CA ALA A 187 6.24 -10.62 -17.64
C ALA A 187 4.88 -10.80 -16.92
N THR A 188 4.60 -9.99 -15.91
CA THR A 188 3.33 -10.01 -15.17
C THR A 188 2.17 -9.64 -16.10
N HIS A 189 2.36 -8.67 -16.98
CA HIS A 189 1.38 -8.24 -17.97
C HIS A 189 0.98 -9.37 -18.94
N THR A 190 1.98 -10.08 -19.47
CA THR A 190 1.75 -11.26 -20.32
C THR A 190 1.00 -12.36 -19.57
N GLU A 191 1.36 -12.60 -18.31
CA GLU A 191 0.71 -13.59 -17.47
C GLU A 191 -0.76 -13.23 -17.17
N ILE A 192 -1.08 -11.96 -16.87
CA ILE A 192 -2.46 -11.47 -16.68
C ILE A 192 -3.30 -11.82 -17.91
N THR A 193 -2.85 -11.42 -19.10
CA THR A 193 -3.57 -11.64 -20.36
C THR A 193 -3.81 -13.13 -20.63
N SER A 194 -2.79 -13.95 -20.42
CA SER A 194 -2.86 -15.40 -20.63
C SER A 194 -3.79 -16.09 -19.62
N ARG A 195 -3.62 -15.81 -18.33
CA ARG A 195 -4.38 -16.46 -17.25
C ARG A 195 -5.85 -16.08 -17.23
N LEU A 196 -6.17 -14.81 -17.52
CA LEU A 196 -7.54 -14.35 -17.63
C LEU A 196 -8.20 -14.70 -18.98
N ARG A 197 -7.46 -15.33 -19.90
CA ARG A 197 -7.93 -15.68 -21.26
C ARG A 197 -8.48 -14.47 -22.00
N MET A 198 -7.67 -13.42 -22.10
CA MET A 198 -8.01 -12.15 -22.74
C MET A 198 -7.05 -11.85 -23.93
N PRO A 199 -6.88 -12.78 -24.92
CA PRO A 199 -5.87 -12.62 -25.97
C PRO A 199 -6.16 -11.45 -26.90
N ASP A 200 -7.44 -11.09 -27.08
CA ASP A 200 -7.91 -10.03 -27.98
C ASP A 200 -8.15 -8.69 -27.22
N ALA A 201 -7.83 -8.64 -25.93
CA ALA A 201 -8.01 -7.44 -25.14
C ALA A 201 -7.11 -6.31 -25.63
N ARG A 202 -7.64 -5.11 -25.69
CA ARG A 202 -6.83 -3.92 -25.94
C ARG A 202 -6.03 -3.55 -24.71
N HIS A 203 -4.74 -3.26 -24.92
CA HIS A 203 -3.81 -2.97 -23.84
C HIS A 203 -3.60 -1.45 -23.70
N PHE A 204 -3.80 -0.93 -22.50
CA PHE A 204 -3.60 0.46 -22.15
C PHE A 204 -2.57 0.56 -21.04
N VAL A 205 -1.42 1.16 -21.34
CA VAL A 205 -0.34 1.35 -20.38
C VAL A 205 -0.13 2.84 -20.16
N ALA A 206 -0.57 3.34 -19.00
CA ALA A 206 -0.30 4.70 -18.58
C ALA A 206 1.08 4.84 -17.96
N SER A 207 1.60 6.06 -17.91
CA SER A 207 2.85 6.33 -17.22
C SER A 207 2.77 5.97 -15.73
N PHE A 208 3.80 5.26 -15.24
CA PHE A 208 3.98 4.99 -13.80
C PHE A 208 4.52 6.20 -13.04
N ASP A 209 4.77 7.32 -13.70
CA ASP A 209 5.32 8.51 -13.06
C ASP A 209 4.33 9.16 -12.09
N ARG A 210 4.84 9.50 -10.92
CA ARG A 210 4.14 10.23 -9.86
C ARG A 210 4.96 11.48 -9.52
N PRO A 211 4.89 12.54 -10.35
CA PRO A 211 5.74 13.73 -10.22
C PRO A 211 5.58 14.45 -8.88
N ASN A 212 4.45 14.33 -8.23
CA ASN A 212 4.15 14.93 -6.94
C ASN A 212 4.78 14.19 -5.74
N ILE A 213 5.35 12.98 -5.92
CA ILE A 213 5.99 12.23 -4.84
C ILE A 213 7.51 12.49 -4.87
N GLN A 214 8.05 13.00 -3.78
CA GLN A 214 9.48 13.17 -3.60
C GLN A 214 10.10 11.93 -2.96
N TYR A 215 10.97 11.22 -3.69
CA TYR A 215 11.66 10.04 -3.17
C TYR A 215 12.95 10.41 -2.45
N ARG A 216 13.09 9.95 -1.20
CA ARG A 216 14.26 10.17 -0.34
C ARG A 216 14.69 8.87 0.33
N ILE A 217 15.97 8.51 0.21
CA ILE A 217 16.53 7.30 0.82
C ILE A 217 17.72 7.68 1.69
N ALA A 218 17.64 7.37 2.97
CA ALA A 218 18.63 7.70 3.98
C ALA A 218 19.31 6.47 4.59
N ALA A 219 20.56 6.59 4.99
CA ALA A 219 21.21 5.57 5.80
C ALA A 219 20.53 5.47 7.19
N LYS A 220 20.23 4.26 7.64
CA LYS A 220 19.54 3.97 8.90
C LYS A 220 20.45 4.27 10.09
N ASN A 221 20.08 5.27 10.89
CA ASN A 221 20.77 5.64 12.11
C ASN A 221 19.75 6.17 13.11
N GLU A 222 19.39 5.41 14.14
CA GLU A 222 18.29 5.74 15.06
C GLU A 222 16.97 6.07 14.33
N PRO A 223 16.41 5.14 13.54
CA PRO A 223 15.39 5.44 12.54
C PRO A 223 14.13 6.10 13.10
N LYS A 224 13.75 5.81 14.34
CA LYS A 224 12.60 6.48 14.99
C LYS A 224 12.85 7.97 15.26
N ARG A 225 14.11 8.35 15.56
CA ARG A 225 14.48 9.77 15.73
C ARG A 225 14.55 10.49 14.38
N GLN A 226 15.08 9.81 13.35
CA GLN A 226 15.08 10.34 11.97
C GLN A 226 13.64 10.57 11.49
N LEU A 227 12.74 9.60 11.74
CA LEU A 227 11.31 9.75 11.45
C LEU A 227 10.69 10.93 12.21
N LEU A 228 10.93 11.04 13.52
CA LEU A 228 10.38 12.12 14.33
C LEU A 228 10.87 13.51 13.87
N GLU A 229 12.13 13.61 13.44
CA GLU A 229 12.68 14.82 12.85
C GLU A 229 11.96 15.19 11.55
N LEU A 230 11.78 14.22 10.64
CA LEU A 230 11.00 14.39 9.40
C LEU A 230 9.59 14.90 9.69
N LEU A 231 8.88 14.26 10.62
CA LEU A 231 7.50 14.62 10.94
C LEU A 231 7.40 16.03 11.54
N ARG A 232 8.29 16.39 12.46
CA ARG A 232 8.27 17.72 13.10
C ARG A 232 8.72 18.84 12.19
N SER A 233 9.65 18.58 11.27
CA SER A 233 10.20 19.62 10.40
C SER A 233 9.37 19.86 9.15
N GLU A 234 8.73 18.81 8.58
CA GLU A 234 8.13 18.90 7.27
C GLU A 234 6.65 18.48 7.25
N HIS A 235 6.22 17.59 8.15
CA HIS A 235 4.88 16.96 8.14
C HIS A 235 4.11 17.15 9.46
N ALA A 236 4.28 18.27 10.12
CA ALA A 236 3.56 18.56 11.36
C ALA A 236 2.05 18.71 11.10
N GLY A 237 1.24 17.78 11.64
CA GLY A 237 -0.21 17.76 11.46
C GLY A 237 -0.67 17.13 10.14
N ASP A 238 0.23 16.49 9.38
CA ASP A 238 -0.09 15.79 8.14
C ASP A 238 -0.47 14.33 8.42
N ALA A 239 -1.41 13.79 7.64
CA ALA A 239 -1.70 12.36 7.62
C ALA A 239 -0.58 11.59 6.90
N GLY A 240 -0.21 10.44 7.45
CA GLY A 240 0.86 9.63 6.86
C GLY A 240 0.86 8.17 7.28
N ILE A 241 1.66 7.37 6.56
CA ILE A 241 1.82 5.93 6.79
C ILE A 241 3.29 5.63 7.06
N VAL A 242 3.55 4.84 8.12
CA VAL A 242 4.88 4.38 8.49
C VAL A 242 4.93 2.86 8.42
N TYR A 243 5.74 2.32 7.52
CA TYR A 243 5.90 0.87 7.38
C TYR A 243 7.05 0.33 8.22
N CYS A 244 6.77 -0.75 8.94
CA CYS A 244 7.73 -1.54 9.72
C CYS A 244 7.63 -3.02 9.36
N LEU A 245 8.74 -3.74 9.44
CA LEU A 245 8.81 -5.16 9.10
C LEU A 245 8.07 -6.05 10.08
N SER A 246 8.11 -5.77 11.39
CA SER A 246 7.55 -6.62 12.44
C SER A 246 6.44 -5.96 13.25
N ARG A 247 5.49 -6.78 13.75
CA ARG A 247 4.40 -6.34 14.65
C ARG A 247 4.93 -5.58 15.86
N ALA A 248 5.97 -6.12 16.53
CA ALA A 248 6.58 -5.50 17.69
C ALA A 248 7.24 -4.14 17.36
N SER A 249 7.79 -3.98 16.16
CA SER A 249 8.33 -2.69 15.69
C SER A 249 7.21 -1.66 15.45
N VAL A 250 6.07 -2.10 14.90
CA VAL A 250 4.87 -1.27 14.71
C VAL A 250 4.40 -0.69 16.04
N GLU A 251 4.14 -1.54 17.04
CA GLU A 251 3.64 -1.11 18.35
C GLU A 251 4.63 -0.16 19.06
N LYS A 252 5.93 -0.52 19.09
CA LYS A 252 6.97 0.32 19.68
C LYS A 252 7.16 1.65 18.97
N THR A 253 6.91 1.71 17.67
CA THR A 253 7.04 2.95 16.90
C THR A 253 5.81 3.83 17.07
N ALA A 254 4.60 3.27 17.03
CA ALA A 254 3.36 4.00 17.31
C ALA A 254 3.42 4.62 18.73
N GLN A 255 3.77 3.81 19.73
CA GLN A 255 3.93 4.29 21.11
C GLN A 255 4.99 5.41 21.22
N PHE A 256 6.13 5.28 20.53
CA PHE A 256 7.16 6.31 20.52
C PHE A 256 6.66 7.62 19.91
N LEU A 257 5.88 7.58 18.82
CA LEU A 257 5.29 8.76 18.19
C LEU A 257 4.28 9.43 19.11
N VAL A 258 3.38 8.67 19.74
CA VAL A 258 2.39 9.19 20.72
C VAL A 258 3.08 9.86 21.90
N GLN A 259 4.12 9.26 22.48
CA GLN A 259 4.91 9.85 23.55
C GLN A 259 5.62 11.16 23.16
N ASN A 260 5.79 11.39 21.85
CA ASN A 260 6.39 12.60 21.29
C ASN A 260 5.36 13.59 20.75
N GLY A 261 4.06 13.39 21.02
CA GLY A 261 2.96 14.31 20.66
C GLY A 261 2.50 14.20 19.20
N ILE A 262 2.71 13.05 18.58
CA ILE A 262 2.19 12.72 17.23
C ILE A 262 1.03 11.72 17.40
N ASP A 263 -0.15 12.03 16.86
CA ASP A 263 -1.28 11.12 16.86
C ASP A 263 -0.99 9.93 15.94
N ALA A 264 -0.74 8.76 16.53
CA ALA A 264 -0.32 7.57 15.80
C ALA A 264 -1.07 6.31 16.25
N LEU A 265 -1.49 5.48 15.28
CA LEU A 265 -2.21 4.24 15.49
C LEU A 265 -1.40 3.05 14.96
N PRO A 266 -1.31 1.93 15.71
CA PRO A 266 -0.71 0.70 15.20
C PRO A 266 -1.68 -0.05 14.30
N TYR A 267 -1.17 -0.72 13.24
CA TYR A 267 -1.95 -1.61 12.40
C TYR A 267 -1.14 -2.82 11.93
N HIS A 268 -1.57 -4.02 12.30
CA HIS A 268 -0.97 -5.28 11.84
C HIS A 268 -1.93 -6.46 12.03
N ALA A 269 -1.69 -7.57 11.36
CA ALA A 269 -2.55 -8.76 11.38
C ALA A 269 -2.70 -9.43 12.77
N GLY A 270 -1.82 -9.11 13.73
CA GLY A 270 -1.91 -9.62 15.10
C GLY A 270 -2.88 -8.88 16.02
N LEU A 271 -3.41 -7.72 15.60
CA LEU A 271 -4.49 -7.02 16.30
C LEU A 271 -5.81 -7.77 16.07
N ASP A 272 -6.72 -7.69 17.03
CA ASP A 272 -8.08 -8.20 16.85
C ASP A 272 -8.83 -7.44 15.74
N ALA A 273 -9.85 -8.08 15.17
CA ALA A 273 -10.57 -7.54 14.02
C ALA A 273 -11.23 -6.18 14.29
N ARG A 274 -11.76 -5.99 15.52
CA ARG A 274 -12.42 -4.76 15.92
C ARG A 274 -11.44 -3.61 16.01
N THR A 275 -10.31 -3.78 16.71
CA THR A 275 -9.26 -2.77 16.82
C THR A 275 -8.70 -2.40 15.45
N ARG A 276 -8.52 -3.38 14.54
CA ARG A 276 -8.08 -3.11 13.17
C ARG A 276 -9.08 -2.23 12.43
N ALA A 277 -10.36 -2.58 12.48
CA ALA A 277 -11.42 -1.80 11.83
C ALA A 277 -11.54 -0.39 12.42
N GLU A 278 -11.46 -0.24 13.74
CA GLU A 278 -11.48 1.06 14.42
C GLU A 278 -10.28 1.93 14.02
N ASN A 279 -9.05 1.39 14.03
CA ASN A 279 -7.84 2.12 13.67
C ASN A 279 -7.86 2.54 12.19
N GLN A 280 -8.31 1.66 11.29
CA GLN A 280 -8.48 1.99 9.87
C GLN A 280 -9.53 3.10 9.68
N SER A 281 -10.69 2.96 10.32
CA SER A 281 -11.76 3.94 10.25
C SER A 281 -11.31 5.32 10.78
N ARG A 282 -10.58 5.36 11.89
CA ARG A 282 -10.01 6.59 12.43
C ARG A 282 -9.02 7.23 11.46
N PHE A 283 -8.11 6.45 10.89
CA PHE A 283 -7.17 6.95 9.88
C PHE A 283 -7.87 7.57 8.67
N LEU A 284 -8.94 6.92 8.17
CA LEU A 284 -9.69 7.42 7.01
C LEU A 284 -10.48 8.69 7.33
N ARG A 285 -11.03 8.81 8.55
CA ARG A 285 -11.95 9.89 8.94
C ARG A 285 -11.27 11.07 9.60
N GLU A 286 -10.19 10.85 10.37
CA GLU A 286 -9.50 11.89 11.11
C GLU A 286 -8.37 12.51 10.28
N ASP A 287 -8.24 13.83 10.37
CA ASP A 287 -7.14 14.56 9.73
C ASP A 287 -5.87 14.46 10.58
N GLY A 288 -4.70 14.52 9.94
CA GLY A 288 -3.41 14.56 10.63
C GLY A 288 -3.00 13.25 11.31
N MET A 289 -3.75 12.17 11.13
CA MET A 289 -3.49 10.87 11.74
C MET A 289 -2.34 10.13 11.06
N VAL A 290 -1.44 9.56 11.86
CA VAL A 290 -0.35 8.70 11.38
C VAL A 290 -0.68 7.24 11.68
N VAL A 291 -0.60 6.35 10.68
CA VAL A 291 -0.67 4.90 10.90
C VAL A 291 0.72 4.31 10.82
N VAL A 292 1.10 3.56 11.85
CA VAL A 292 2.30 2.73 11.85
C VAL A 292 1.88 1.30 11.58
N ALA A 293 2.39 0.67 10.52
CA ALA A 293 1.85 -0.59 10.06
C ALA A 293 2.91 -1.56 9.53
N THR A 294 2.53 -2.84 9.46
CA THR A 294 3.17 -3.80 8.56
C THR A 294 2.55 -3.69 7.17
N ILE A 295 3.06 -4.47 6.19
CA ILE A 295 2.46 -4.58 4.85
C ILE A 295 0.98 -5.00 4.87
N ALA A 296 0.46 -5.48 6.03
CA ALA A 296 -0.97 -5.78 6.20
C ALA A 296 -1.87 -4.53 6.09
N PHE A 297 -1.34 -3.33 6.34
CA PHE A 297 -1.98 -2.05 6.02
C PHE A 297 -1.61 -1.66 4.61
N GLY A 298 -2.15 -2.40 3.67
CA GLY A 298 -1.73 -2.35 2.29
C GLY A 298 -2.86 -2.02 1.36
N MET A 299 -3.19 -2.96 0.48
CA MET A 299 -4.25 -2.79 -0.51
C MET A 299 -5.54 -2.31 0.16
N GLY A 300 -6.26 -1.41 -0.50
CA GLY A 300 -7.56 -0.92 -0.02
C GLY A 300 -7.54 0.41 0.73
N ILE A 301 -6.40 1.02 0.99
CA ILE A 301 -6.35 2.36 1.58
C ILE A 301 -6.35 3.40 0.47
N ASP A 302 -7.45 4.14 0.37
CA ASP A 302 -7.68 5.17 -0.66
C ASP A 302 -7.89 6.58 -0.06
N LYS A 303 -7.14 6.92 0.99
CA LYS A 303 -7.11 8.27 1.57
C LYS A 303 -6.30 9.20 0.66
N PRO A 304 -6.90 10.26 0.06
CA PRO A 304 -6.23 11.08 -0.96
C PRO A 304 -5.16 12.00 -0.39
N ASP A 305 -5.30 12.44 0.84
CA ASP A 305 -4.51 13.47 1.53
C ASP A 305 -3.35 12.91 2.38
N VAL A 306 -2.87 11.71 2.08
CA VAL A 306 -1.66 11.17 2.70
C VAL A 306 -0.45 11.96 2.22
N ARG A 307 0.20 12.70 3.12
CA ARG A 307 1.32 13.60 2.77
C ARG A 307 2.68 12.93 2.80
N PHE A 308 2.82 11.82 3.52
CA PHE A 308 4.06 11.05 3.52
C PHE A 308 3.82 9.55 3.67
N VAL A 309 4.73 8.78 3.08
CA VAL A 309 4.90 7.34 3.35
C VAL A 309 6.35 7.14 3.76
N ALA A 310 6.56 6.61 4.97
CA ALA A 310 7.87 6.38 5.54
C ALA A 310 8.13 4.88 5.76
N HIS A 311 9.31 4.39 5.38
CA HIS A 311 9.74 3.02 5.63
C HIS A 311 10.90 3.03 6.64
N LEU A 312 10.72 2.32 7.75
CA LEU A 312 11.78 2.13 8.75
C LEU A 312 12.60 0.87 8.51
N ASP A 313 12.19 0.03 7.57
CA ASP A 313 12.84 -1.20 7.16
C ASP A 313 12.80 -1.32 5.63
N LEU A 314 13.75 -2.08 5.04
CA LEU A 314 13.86 -2.26 3.60
C LEU A 314 12.67 -3.07 3.05
N PRO A 315 11.90 -2.56 2.07
CA PRO A 315 10.89 -3.32 1.35
C PRO A 315 11.47 -4.54 0.62
N LYS A 316 10.64 -5.55 0.39
CA LYS A 316 11.06 -6.81 -0.25
C LYS A 316 11.34 -6.66 -1.74
N SER A 317 10.66 -5.73 -2.40
CA SER A 317 10.72 -5.52 -3.84
C SER A 317 10.42 -4.07 -4.23
N VAL A 318 10.78 -3.71 -5.45
CA VAL A 318 10.48 -2.38 -6.04
C VAL A 318 8.98 -2.21 -6.25
N GLU A 319 8.27 -3.28 -6.63
CA GLU A 319 6.81 -3.26 -6.83
C GLU A 319 6.08 -2.94 -5.53
N GLY A 320 6.43 -3.65 -4.43
CA GLY A 320 5.88 -3.39 -3.11
C GLY A 320 6.16 -1.96 -2.66
N TYR A 321 7.41 -1.51 -2.80
CA TYR A 321 7.81 -0.13 -2.49
C TYR A 321 7.01 0.91 -3.29
N TYR A 322 6.83 0.67 -4.61
CA TYR A 322 6.05 1.55 -5.48
C TYR A 322 4.56 1.59 -5.07
N GLN A 323 3.98 0.43 -4.77
CA GLN A 323 2.59 0.32 -4.31
C GLN A 323 2.36 1.05 -2.97
N GLU A 324 3.29 0.86 -2.02
CA GLU A 324 3.24 1.48 -0.69
C GLU A 324 3.43 2.99 -0.77
N THR A 325 4.45 3.46 -1.48
CA THR A 325 4.70 4.90 -1.69
C THR A 325 3.64 5.57 -2.54
N GLY A 326 3.02 4.83 -3.47
CA GLY A 326 1.92 5.28 -4.33
C GLY A 326 0.66 5.68 -3.56
N ARG A 327 0.55 5.36 -2.26
CA ARG A 327 -0.55 5.81 -1.38
C ARG A 327 -0.44 7.30 -1.06
N ALA A 328 0.76 7.87 -1.14
CA ALA A 328 0.96 9.30 -0.91
C ALA A 328 0.42 10.14 -2.07
N GLY A 329 -0.18 11.28 -1.74
CA GLY A 329 -0.54 12.33 -2.69
C GLY A 329 -1.47 11.88 -3.83
N ARG A 330 -2.49 11.09 -3.55
CA ARG A 330 -3.49 10.68 -4.57
C ARG A 330 -4.31 11.84 -5.12
N ASP A 331 -4.40 12.91 -4.36
CA ASP A 331 -4.98 14.20 -4.75
C ASP A 331 -4.08 15.07 -5.64
N GLY A 332 -2.89 14.55 -6.02
CA GLY A 332 -1.91 15.27 -6.84
C GLY A 332 -1.05 16.27 -6.07
N GLN A 333 -1.29 16.45 -4.77
CA GLN A 333 -0.51 17.39 -3.96
C GLN A 333 0.89 16.84 -3.61
N PRO A 334 1.88 17.71 -3.36
CA PRO A 334 3.22 17.33 -2.98
C PRO A 334 3.22 16.38 -1.79
N SER A 335 4.01 15.30 -1.87
CA SER A 335 4.10 14.27 -0.85
C SER A 335 5.49 13.66 -0.81
N THR A 336 5.85 13.06 0.32
CA THR A 336 7.19 12.50 0.54
C THR A 336 7.14 10.97 0.67
N ALA A 337 7.98 10.27 -0.09
CA ALA A 337 8.32 8.87 0.12
C ALA A 337 9.71 8.82 0.75
N TRP A 338 9.80 8.45 2.03
CA TRP A 338 11.04 8.39 2.78
C TRP A 338 11.37 6.97 3.20
N LEU A 339 12.61 6.55 3.01
CA LEU A 339 13.11 5.23 3.40
C LEU A 339 14.42 5.39 4.19
N ALA A 340 14.48 4.79 5.39
CA ALA A 340 15.71 4.57 6.13
C ALA A 340 16.07 3.10 6.11
N TYR A 341 17.24 2.73 5.55
CA TYR A 341 17.67 1.35 5.53
C TYR A 341 19.17 1.20 5.86
N GLY A 342 19.54 0.01 6.30
CA GLY A 342 20.90 -0.33 6.66
C GLY A 342 21.26 -1.77 6.28
N LEU A 343 22.50 -2.16 6.49
CA LEU A 343 22.99 -3.50 6.19
C LEU A 343 22.20 -4.60 6.93
N GLN A 344 21.74 -4.31 8.15
CA GLN A 344 20.97 -5.25 8.94
C GLN A 344 19.64 -5.62 8.26
N ASP A 345 19.01 -4.66 7.57
CA ASP A 345 17.77 -4.91 6.83
C ASP A 345 18.02 -5.86 5.65
N VAL A 346 19.17 -5.72 4.97
CA VAL A 346 19.56 -6.63 3.88
C VAL A 346 19.75 -8.05 4.39
N VAL A 347 20.48 -8.22 5.49
CA VAL A 347 20.67 -9.52 6.15
C VAL A 347 19.33 -10.15 6.54
N GLN A 348 18.45 -9.34 7.14
CA GLN A 348 17.12 -9.80 7.56
C GLN A 348 16.27 -10.25 6.35
N GLN A 349 16.27 -9.50 5.26
CA GLN A 349 15.52 -9.86 4.05
C GLN A 349 16.09 -11.14 3.40
N ARG A 350 17.43 -11.29 3.32
CA ARG A 350 18.06 -12.52 2.80
C ARG A 350 17.68 -13.73 3.64
N LYS A 351 17.78 -13.62 4.97
CA LYS A 351 17.35 -14.69 5.88
C LYS A 351 15.88 -15.09 5.67
N MET A 352 14.99 -14.13 5.45
CA MET A 352 13.59 -14.41 5.15
C MET A 352 13.40 -15.13 3.80
N ILE A 353 14.23 -14.79 2.80
CA ILE A 353 14.22 -15.46 1.50
C ILE A 353 14.73 -16.90 1.63
N ASP A 354 15.84 -17.11 2.34
CA ASP A 354 16.44 -18.44 2.54
C ASP A 354 15.48 -19.37 3.32
N GLY A 355 14.74 -18.82 4.30
CA GLY A 355 13.73 -19.53 5.09
C GLY A 355 12.34 -19.62 4.44
N SER A 356 12.15 -19.12 3.22
CA SER A 356 10.86 -19.17 2.54
C SER A 356 10.53 -20.57 2.03
N GLU A 357 9.25 -20.94 2.15
CA GLU A 357 8.72 -22.13 1.51
C GLU A 357 8.71 -21.94 -0.02
N GLY A 358 9.24 -22.90 -0.74
CA GLY A 358 9.32 -22.85 -2.21
C GLY A 358 10.60 -23.49 -2.75
N ASP A 359 10.65 -23.66 -4.05
CA ASP A 359 11.80 -24.20 -4.75
C ASP A 359 12.94 -23.16 -4.92
N ASP A 360 14.06 -23.60 -5.44
CA ASP A 360 15.21 -22.71 -5.70
C ASP A 360 14.92 -21.63 -6.75
N ALA A 361 13.99 -21.90 -7.67
CA ALA A 361 13.58 -20.91 -8.66
C ALA A 361 12.78 -19.77 -7.99
N HIS A 362 11.96 -20.11 -7.01
CA HIS A 362 11.26 -19.13 -6.19
C HIS A 362 12.23 -18.27 -5.36
N ARG A 363 13.16 -18.89 -4.63
CA ARG A 363 14.18 -18.18 -3.84
C ARG A 363 15.08 -17.27 -4.69
N ARG A 364 15.54 -17.75 -5.86
CA ARG A 364 16.31 -16.92 -6.80
C ARG A 364 15.53 -15.70 -7.27
N ARG A 365 14.24 -15.80 -7.51
CA ARG A 365 13.40 -14.69 -7.91
C ARG A 365 13.23 -13.68 -6.79
N LEU A 366 12.90 -14.12 -5.56
CA LEU A 366 12.84 -13.22 -4.39
C LEU A 366 14.16 -12.48 -4.19
N SER A 367 15.29 -13.17 -4.41
CA SER A 367 16.61 -12.56 -4.38
C SER A 367 16.79 -11.49 -5.45
N SER A 368 16.35 -11.74 -6.68
CA SER A 368 16.41 -10.76 -7.78
C SER A 368 15.57 -9.51 -7.49
N HIS A 369 14.37 -9.68 -6.90
CA HIS A 369 13.53 -8.55 -6.48
C HIS A 369 14.22 -7.70 -5.40
N LEU A 370 14.85 -8.34 -4.42
CA LEU A 370 15.63 -7.66 -3.39
C LEU A 370 16.84 -6.93 -4.00
N ASP A 371 17.55 -7.55 -4.94
CA ASP A 371 18.70 -6.93 -5.62
C ASP A 371 18.28 -5.69 -6.41
N ALA A 372 17.14 -5.73 -7.09
CA ALA A 372 16.58 -4.56 -7.77
C ALA A 372 16.23 -3.44 -6.77
N MET A 373 15.69 -3.78 -5.59
CA MET A 373 15.43 -2.80 -4.54
C MET A 373 16.71 -2.19 -3.98
N LEU A 374 17.75 -2.99 -3.77
CA LEU A 374 19.07 -2.50 -3.35
C LEU A 374 19.72 -1.59 -4.42
N ALA A 375 19.59 -1.95 -5.69
CA ALA A 375 20.05 -1.11 -6.79
C ALA A 375 19.33 0.25 -6.84
N LEU A 376 18.04 0.30 -6.50
CA LEU A 376 17.30 1.55 -6.33
C LEU A 376 17.82 2.34 -5.13
N CYS A 377 18.12 1.67 -4.00
CA CYS A 377 18.61 2.32 -2.78
C CYS A 377 20.02 2.89 -2.92
N GLU A 378 20.91 2.25 -3.66
CA GLU A 378 22.32 2.66 -3.79
C GLU A 378 22.63 3.42 -5.09
N THR A 379 21.63 3.65 -5.96
CA THR A 379 21.87 4.40 -7.19
C THR A 379 22.39 5.81 -6.93
N VAL A 380 23.32 6.25 -7.76
CA VAL A 380 23.80 7.64 -7.84
C VAL A 380 22.99 8.47 -8.85
N GLN A 381 22.20 7.79 -9.67
CA GLN A 381 21.30 8.42 -10.65
C GLN A 381 20.00 8.85 -9.98
N CYS A 382 19.16 9.53 -10.75
CA CYS A 382 17.82 9.91 -10.32
C CYS A 382 17.02 8.66 -9.87
N ARG A 383 16.46 8.70 -8.64
CA ARG A 383 15.64 7.61 -8.07
C ARG A 383 14.47 7.27 -8.98
N ARG A 384 13.79 8.30 -9.49
CA ARG A 384 12.61 8.13 -10.35
C ARG A 384 12.97 7.49 -11.68
N VAL A 385 14.06 7.89 -12.32
CA VAL A 385 14.56 7.22 -13.53
C VAL A 385 14.78 5.73 -13.28
N ARG A 386 15.41 5.38 -12.16
CA ARG A 386 15.68 3.98 -11.82
C ARG A 386 14.39 3.21 -11.52
N LEU A 387 13.45 3.83 -10.81
CA LEU A 387 12.15 3.26 -10.49
C LEU A 387 11.31 3.01 -11.75
N LEU A 388 11.22 3.98 -12.64
CA LEU A 388 10.45 3.87 -13.88
C LEU A 388 11.10 2.87 -14.86
N ALA A 389 12.42 2.84 -14.93
CA ALA A 389 13.15 1.86 -15.75
C ALA A 389 12.88 0.41 -15.30
N TYR A 390 12.64 0.16 -14.01
CA TYR A 390 12.24 -1.16 -13.51
C TYR A 390 10.92 -1.64 -14.10
N PHE A 391 10.00 -0.72 -14.39
CA PHE A 391 8.71 -0.99 -15.06
C PHE A 391 8.78 -0.83 -16.58
N GLY A 392 9.98 -0.83 -17.18
CA GLY A 392 10.18 -0.70 -18.63
C GLY A 392 10.00 0.72 -19.18
N GLN A 393 9.77 1.72 -18.33
CA GLN A 393 9.53 3.10 -18.77
C GLN A 393 10.82 3.93 -18.74
N GLN A 394 11.14 4.56 -19.89
CA GLN A 394 12.24 5.53 -19.99
C GLN A 394 11.80 6.91 -19.52
N SER A 395 12.66 7.61 -18.79
CA SER A 395 12.41 8.99 -18.33
C SER A 395 13.71 9.75 -18.13
N GLY A 396 13.60 11.08 -18.08
CA GLY A 396 14.72 11.95 -17.70
C GLY A 396 14.81 12.18 -16.17
N PRO A 397 15.89 12.87 -15.71
CA PRO A 397 16.02 13.25 -14.30
C PRO A 397 14.82 14.08 -13.81
N CYS A 398 14.30 13.73 -12.62
CA CYS A 398 13.04 14.31 -12.13
C CYS A 398 13.17 15.69 -11.46
N GLY A 399 14.39 16.11 -11.09
CA GLY A 399 14.62 17.35 -10.33
C GLY A 399 14.05 17.39 -8.90
N ASN A 400 13.38 16.31 -8.45
CA ASN A 400 12.62 16.31 -7.20
C ASN A 400 13.03 15.20 -6.20
N CYS A 401 13.86 14.23 -6.55
CA CYS A 401 14.35 13.23 -5.59
C CYS A 401 15.62 13.68 -4.87
N ASP A 402 15.99 12.99 -3.81
CA ASP A 402 17.19 13.27 -3.01
C ASP A 402 18.47 13.37 -3.87
N THR A 403 18.66 12.43 -4.82
CA THR A 403 19.83 12.42 -5.70
C THR A 403 19.83 13.53 -6.76
N CYS A 404 18.66 14.08 -7.13
CA CYS A 404 18.57 15.24 -8.02
C CYS A 404 18.81 16.55 -7.27
N LEU A 405 18.28 16.68 -6.04
CA LEU A 405 18.38 17.89 -5.23
C LEU A 405 19.75 18.04 -4.57
N ALA A 406 20.36 16.92 -4.19
CA ALA A 406 21.69 16.84 -3.62
C ALA A 406 22.46 15.67 -4.26
N PRO A 407 23.02 15.85 -5.46
CA PRO A 407 23.72 14.79 -6.15
C PRO A 407 24.83 14.18 -5.28
N PRO A 408 24.83 12.85 -5.10
CA PRO A 408 25.82 12.21 -4.27
C PRO A 408 27.21 12.36 -4.89
N GLN A 409 28.20 12.63 -4.06
CA GLN A 409 29.59 12.58 -4.49
C GLN A 409 29.97 11.13 -4.80
N THR A 410 30.49 10.89 -5.99
CA THR A 410 31.02 9.59 -6.40
C THR A 410 32.55 9.59 -6.27
N TRP A 411 33.10 8.43 -6.01
CA TRP A 411 34.56 8.20 -5.93
C TRP A 411 34.89 6.81 -6.45
N ASP A 412 36.11 6.60 -6.84
CA ASP A 412 36.60 5.29 -7.19
C ASP A 412 36.84 4.46 -5.93
N GLY A 413 35.94 3.52 -5.70
CA GLY A 413 35.97 2.57 -4.59
C GLY A 413 36.65 1.25 -4.92
N THR A 414 37.37 1.15 -6.05
CA THR A 414 38.01 -0.10 -6.50
C THR A 414 38.99 -0.64 -5.48
N VAL A 415 39.87 0.20 -4.95
CA VAL A 415 40.87 -0.22 -3.94
C VAL A 415 40.21 -0.65 -2.64
N PRO A 416 39.24 0.09 -2.03
CA PRO A 416 38.45 -0.38 -0.90
C PRO A 416 37.71 -1.68 -1.17
N ALA A 417 37.11 -1.84 -2.37
CA ALA A 417 36.48 -3.08 -2.77
C ALA A 417 37.47 -4.24 -2.74
N GLN A 418 38.63 -4.08 -3.38
CA GLN A 418 39.69 -5.08 -3.39
C GLN A 418 40.20 -5.43 -1.97
N LYS A 419 40.40 -4.44 -1.09
CA LYS A 419 40.78 -4.66 0.31
C LYS A 419 39.76 -5.55 1.02
N LEU A 420 38.48 -5.25 0.87
CA LEU A 420 37.37 -5.99 1.51
C LEU A 420 37.24 -7.41 0.92
N LEU A 421 37.18 -7.53 -0.39
CA LEU A 421 37.08 -8.82 -1.08
C LEU A 421 38.30 -9.71 -0.77
N SER A 422 39.53 -9.16 -0.78
CA SER A 422 40.74 -9.89 -0.40
C SER A 422 40.74 -10.37 1.04
N THR A 423 40.13 -9.58 1.96
CA THR A 423 39.97 -10.01 3.37
C THR A 423 39.08 -11.23 3.49
N ILE A 424 37.98 -11.27 2.72
CA ILE A 424 37.08 -12.44 2.68
C ILE A 424 37.80 -13.67 2.09
N VAL A 425 38.53 -13.49 0.97
CA VAL A 425 39.33 -14.58 0.38
C VAL A 425 40.33 -15.17 1.38
N ARG A 426 41.11 -14.32 2.07
CA ARG A 426 42.11 -14.77 3.03
C ARG A 426 41.52 -15.45 4.26
N LEU A 427 40.41 -14.91 4.83
CA LEU A 427 39.68 -15.56 5.89
C LEU A 427 39.27 -16.97 5.51
N GLN A 428 38.73 -17.14 4.30
CA GLN A 428 38.32 -18.45 3.81
C GLN A 428 39.51 -19.39 3.52
N ARG A 429 40.55 -18.92 2.82
CA ARG A 429 41.67 -19.76 2.44
C ARG A 429 42.60 -20.07 3.60
N GLU A 430 42.96 -19.08 4.44
CA GLU A 430 43.95 -19.24 5.51
C GLU A 430 43.37 -19.78 6.80
N ARG A 431 42.05 -19.61 7.04
CA ARG A 431 41.40 -19.98 8.29
C ARG A 431 40.20 -20.90 8.12
N GLY A 432 39.71 -21.12 6.88
CA GLY A 432 38.45 -21.86 6.64
C GLY A 432 37.21 -21.18 7.25
N GLN A 433 37.26 -19.86 7.41
CA GLN A 433 36.26 -19.12 8.19
C GLN A 433 35.53 -18.09 7.33
N LYS A 434 34.24 -17.90 7.63
CA LYS A 434 33.38 -16.91 7.02
C LYS A 434 32.77 -16.04 8.09
N PHE A 435 32.74 -14.71 7.89
CA PHE A 435 32.21 -13.76 8.86
C PHE A 435 31.31 -12.70 8.20
N GLY A 436 30.49 -12.05 9.03
CA GLY A 436 29.69 -10.90 8.62
C GLY A 436 30.50 -9.59 8.59
N ALA A 437 29.88 -8.54 8.06
CA ALA A 437 30.48 -7.24 7.80
C ALA A 437 31.19 -6.59 8.99
N GLY A 438 30.67 -6.77 10.22
CA GLY A 438 31.30 -6.18 11.41
C GLY A 438 32.68 -6.70 11.68
N GLN A 439 32.87 -8.04 11.64
CA GLN A 439 34.16 -8.68 11.86
C GLN A 439 35.17 -8.30 10.76
N ILE A 440 34.73 -8.27 9.50
CA ILE A 440 35.56 -7.89 8.37
C ILE A 440 36.01 -6.43 8.48
N ALA A 441 35.10 -5.54 8.88
CA ALA A 441 35.44 -4.14 9.13
C ALA A 441 36.45 -3.98 10.29
N ASP A 442 36.30 -4.74 11.38
CA ASP A 442 37.24 -4.71 12.50
C ASP A 442 38.65 -5.16 12.08
N ILE A 443 38.75 -6.20 11.24
CA ILE A 443 40.05 -6.67 10.66
C ILE A 443 40.65 -5.58 9.79
N LEU A 444 39.88 -5.01 8.86
CA LEU A 444 40.33 -3.97 7.94
C LEU A 444 40.84 -2.73 8.69
N MET A 445 40.15 -2.33 9.75
CA MET A 445 40.51 -1.18 10.59
C MET A 445 41.60 -1.45 11.61
N GLY A 446 42.15 -2.67 11.67
CA GLY A 446 43.18 -3.02 12.66
C GLY A 446 42.67 -3.03 14.12
N LYS A 447 41.35 -3.20 14.34
CA LYS A 447 40.79 -3.20 15.69
C LYS A 447 41.02 -4.55 16.40
N LYS A 448 41.71 -4.55 17.52
CA LYS A 448 41.95 -5.73 18.35
C LYS A 448 40.73 -6.00 19.26
N THR A 449 39.60 -6.37 18.66
CA THR A 449 38.41 -6.81 19.43
C THR A 449 38.63 -8.21 20.01
N ALA A 450 37.84 -8.58 21.02
CA ALA A 450 37.90 -9.92 21.61
C ALA A 450 37.75 -11.03 20.56
N LYS A 451 36.88 -10.85 19.56
CA LYS A 451 36.72 -11.80 18.45
C LYS A 451 37.93 -11.85 17.51
N VAL A 452 38.53 -10.71 17.19
CA VAL A 452 39.73 -10.65 16.34
C VAL A 452 40.86 -11.43 16.99
N ILE A 453 41.08 -11.24 18.29
CA ILE A 453 42.12 -11.96 19.05
C ILE A 453 41.75 -13.47 19.21
N GLN A 454 40.49 -13.77 19.52
CA GLN A 454 40.02 -15.16 19.69
C GLN A 454 40.28 -16.03 18.46
N PHE A 455 40.10 -15.45 17.25
CA PHE A 455 40.24 -16.16 15.98
C PHE A 455 41.57 -15.91 15.30
N ASP A 456 42.54 -15.26 15.98
CA ASP A 456 43.91 -14.95 15.48
C ASP A 456 43.88 -14.12 14.17
N HIS A 457 42.90 -13.25 14.01
CA HIS A 457 42.73 -12.43 12.79
C HIS A 457 43.75 -11.27 12.73
N ASP A 458 44.34 -10.87 13.86
CA ASP A 458 45.39 -9.83 13.90
C ASP A 458 46.72 -10.33 13.36
N SER A 459 46.88 -11.62 13.07
CA SER A 459 48.03 -12.18 12.36
C SER A 459 47.87 -12.20 10.83
N LEU A 460 46.64 -11.92 10.31
CA LEU A 460 46.37 -11.90 8.86
C LEU A 460 47.11 -10.74 8.19
N SER A 461 47.62 -10.94 6.98
CA SER A 461 48.28 -9.89 6.18
C SER A 461 47.35 -8.74 5.78
N VAL A 462 46.05 -8.92 5.93
CA VAL A 462 44.99 -7.92 5.66
C VAL A 462 44.57 -7.17 6.94
N PHE A 463 45.17 -7.42 8.08
CA PHE A 463 44.86 -6.72 9.32
C PHE A 463 45.38 -5.28 9.25
N GLY A 464 44.50 -4.30 9.44
CA GLY A 464 44.85 -2.88 9.43
C GLY A 464 45.02 -2.22 8.04
N ILE A 465 44.84 -2.98 6.94
CA ILE A 465 45.03 -2.38 5.59
C ILE A 465 43.98 -1.35 5.21
N GLY A 466 42.89 -1.25 5.99
CA GLY A 466 41.72 -0.40 5.74
C GLY A 466 41.54 0.69 6.81
N GLU A 467 42.57 1.10 7.54
CA GLU A 467 42.54 2.18 8.54
C GLU A 467 42.17 3.55 7.96
N ASP A 468 42.28 3.70 6.63
CA ASP A 468 41.96 4.89 5.85
C ASP A 468 40.45 5.19 5.82
N LEU A 469 39.58 4.24 6.14
CA LEU A 469 38.12 4.42 6.20
C LEU A 469 37.57 4.13 7.60
N ARG A 470 36.56 4.90 7.99
CA ARG A 470 35.81 4.70 9.23
C ARG A 470 34.83 3.54 9.12
N GLU A 471 34.38 3.00 10.22
CA GLU A 471 33.44 1.87 10.29
C GLU A 471 32.14 2.13 9.49
N ALA A 472 31.59 3.35 9.56
CA ALA A 472 30.40 3.72 8.81
C ALA A 472 30.65 3.68 7.29
N GLU A 473 31.83 4.09 6.85
CA GLU A 473 32.25 4.06 5.44
C GLU A 473 32.46 2.62 4.97
N TRP A 474 33.09 1.75 5.76
CA TRP A 474 33.18 0.31 5.46
C TRP A 474 31.83 -0.37 5.36
N ARG A 475 30.87 -0.02 6.22
CA ARG A 475 29.48 -0.50 6.10
C ARG A 475 28.82 -0.01 4.82
N GLY A 476 29.12 1.22 4.38
CA GLY A 476 28.70 1.78 3.10
C GLY A 476 29.29 1.02 1.91
N VAL A 477 30.59 0.70 1.97
CA VAL A 477 31.27 -0.13 0.95
C VAL A 477 30.59 -1.50 0.83
N VAL A 478 30.33 -2.18 1.95
CA VAL A 478 29.63 -3.49 1.94
C VAL A 478 28.26 -3.38 1.27
N ARG A 479 27.43 -2.38 1.65
CA ARG A 479 26.10 -2.21 1.04
C ARG A 479 26.18 -2.01 -0.47
N GLN A 480 27.11 -1.18 -0.91
CA GLN A 480 27.28 -0.89 -2.34
C GLN A 480 27.84 -2.07 -3.13
N LEU A 481 28.71 -2.90 -2.54
CA LEU A 481 29.17 -4.14 -3.16
C LEU A 481 28.03 -5.17 -3.28
N LEU A 482 27.16 -5.27 -2.25
CA LEU A 482 25.95 -6.09 -2.30
C LEU A 482 25.00 -5.61 -3.40
N ALA A 483 24.77 -4.30 -3.51
CA ALA A 483 23.92 -3.71 -4.54
C ALA A 483 24.47 -3.85 -5.97
N GLN A 484 25.81 -3.97 -6.12
CA GLN A 484 26.48 -4.21 -7.40
C GLN A 484 26.63 -5.70 -7.73
N GLY A 485 26.14 -6.59 -6.87
CA GLY A 485 26.25 -8.03 -7.06
C GLY A 485 27.66 -8.58 -6.89
N LEU A 486 28.57 -7.82 -6.24
CA LEU A 486 29.94 -8.22 -5.97
C LEU A 486 30.10 -8.98 -4.65
N LEU A 487 29.08 -8.97 -3.83
CA LEU A 487 28.97 -9.73 -2.58
C LEU A 487 27.58 -10.35 -2.49
N ALA A 488 27.48 -11.45 -1.76
CA ALA A 488 26.22 -12.00 -1.30
C ALA A 488 26.25 -12.19 0.21
N VAL A 489 25.06 -12.34 0.82
CA VAL A 489 24.87 -12.68 2.23
C VAL A 489 24.39 -14.11 2.31
N GLU A 490 25.01 -14.92 3.17
CA GLU A 490 24.70 -16.34 3.35
C GLU A 490 24.43 -16.66 4.83
N GLY A 491 23.46 -17.53 5.07
CA GLY A 491 23.19 -18.12 6.38
C GLY A 491 22.61 -17.15 7.43
N ASP A 492 22.32 -17.72 8.60
CA ASP A 492 21.62 -17.06 9.71
C ASP A 492 22.36 -15.88 10.35
N TYR A 493 23.68 -15.84 10.21
CA TYR A 493 24.55 -14.86 10.85
C TYR A 493 24.92 -13.69 9.92
N GLY A 494 24.36 -13.65 8.70
CA GLY A 494 24.67 -12.59 7.74
C GLY A 494 26.12 -12.61 7.27
N THR A 495 26.62 -13.78 6.99
CA THR A 495 27.98 -14.02 6.51
C THR A 495 28.16 -13.49 5.10
N LEU A 496 29.22 -12.73 4.85
CA LEU A 496 29.55 -12.24 3.52
C LEU A 496 30.30 -13.28 2.72
N VAL A 497 29.85 -13.50 1.50
CA VAL A 497 30.49 -14.40 0.53
C VAL A 497 30.72 -13.68 -0.79
N LEU A 498 31.74 -14.14 -1.53
CA LEU A 498 32.05 -13.62 -2.86
C LEU A 498 31.06 -14.15 -3.90
N THR A 499 30.86 -13.39 -4.96
CA THR A 499 30.17 -13.82 -6.16
C THR A 499 31.17 -14.04 -7.29
N GLU A 500 30.77 -14.65 -8.40
CA GLU A 500 31.63 -14.79 -9.58
C GLU A 500 32.14 -13.43 -10.09
N ALA A 501 31.30 -12.39 -10.03
CA ALA A 501 31.66 -11.04 -10.44
C ALA A 501 32.76 -10.40 -9.57
N SER A 502 33.00 -10.88 -8.35
CA SER A 502 34.08 -10.39 -7.48
C SER A 502 35.48 -10.65 -8.09
N ALA A 503 35.61 -11.73 -8.84
CA ALA A 503 36.89 -12.11 -9.44
C ALA A 503 37.44 -11.05 -10.42
N GLU A 504 36.53 -10.38 -11.16
CA GLU A 504 36.96 -9.30 -12.08
C GLU A 504 37.54 -8.10 -11.33
N VAL A 505 36.96 -7.73 -10.19
CA VAL A 505 37.42 -6.63 -9.35
C VAL A 505 38.79 -6.97 -8.72
N LEU A 506 38.93 -8.20 -8.21
CA LEU A 506 40.17 -8.68 -7.61
C LEU A 506 41.33 -8.73 -8.62
N ARG A 507 41.07 -9.04 -9.89
CA ARG A 507 42.05 -9.02 -10.98
C ARG A 507 42.33 -7.61 -11.53
N GLY A 508 41.63 -6.58 -11.07
CA GLY A 508 41.78 -5.22 -11.58
C GLY A 508 41.09 -4.98 -12.95
N GLY A 509 40.24 -5.91 -13.40
CA GLY A 509 39.56 -5.81 -14.70
C GLY A 509 38.27 -4.99 -14.64
N ARG A 510 37.79 -4.62 -13.43
CA ARG A 510 36.54 -3.85 -13.24
C ARG A 510 36.74 -2.75 -12.21
N GLU A 511 36.40 -1.54 -12.61
CA GLU A 511 36.28 -0.40 -11.69
C GLU A 511 35.00 -0.48 -10.88
N VAL A 512 35.04 0.00 -9.62
CA VAL A 512 33.91 -0.02 -8.68
C VAL A 512 33.57 1.42 -8.27
N PRO A 513 32.77 2.14 -9.06
CA PRO A 513 32.33 3.46 -8.65
C PRO A 513 31.42 3.35 -7.44
N MET A 514 31.68 4.17 -6.43
CA MET A 514 30.93 4.20 -5.17
C MET A 514 30.42 5.59 -4.85
N ARG A 515 29.33 5.65 -4.11
CA ARG A 515 28.80 6.86 -3.51
C ARG A 515 29.52 7.11 -2.18
N ARG A 516 29.94 8.34 -1.92
CA ARG A 516 30.40 8.73 -0.58
C ARG A 516 29.19 8.83 0.36
N GLU A 517 29.35 8.25 1.54
CA GLU A 517 28.37 8.48 2.61
C GLU A 517 28.40 9.97 2.99
N PRO A 518 27.24 10.65 3.08
CA PRO A 518 27.20 12.03 3.50
C PRO A 518 27.77 12.13 4.91
N GLU A 519 28.77 12.98 5.09
CA GLU A 519 29.21 13.36 6.44
C GLU A 519 28.00 13.96 7.17
N LYS A 520 27.81 13.59 8.46
CA LYS A 520 26.79 14.27 9.29
C LYS A 520 26.99 15.76 9.11
N ALA A 521 26.07 16.41 8.42
CA ALA A 521 26.07 17.85 8.36
C ALA A 521 26.15 18.37 9.82
N PRO A 522 27.08 19.30 10.12
CA PRO A 522 27.07 19.98 11.40
C PRO A 522 25.63 20.51 11.56
N ARG A 523 25.03 20.29 12.77
CA ARG A 523 23.69 20.78 13.09
C ARG A 523 23.54 22.17 12.53
N ALA A 524 22.91 22.29 11.36
CA ALA A 524 22.65 23.57 10.75
C ALA A 524 21.85 24.36 11.75
N ALA A 525 22.38 25.49 12.16
CA ALA A 525 21.65 26.50 12.91
C ALA A 525 20.27 26.62 12.24
N LYS A 526 19.22 26.51 13.05
CA LYS A 526 17.80 26.57 12.67
C LYS A 526 17.58 27.48 11.45
N ALA A 527 17.78 26.94 10.26
CA ALA A 527 17.15 27.50 9.09
C ALA A 527 15.65 27.35 9.39
N LYS A 528 14.97 28.48 9.54
CA LYS A 528 13.50 28.51 9.58
C LYS A 528 13.06 27.67 8.40
N SER A 529 12.52 26.47 8.66
CA SER A 529 11.96 25.64 7.63
C SER A 529 10.95 26.53 6.93
N ARG A 530 11.23 26.92 5.70
CA ARG A 530 10.15 27.29 4.82
C ARG A 530 9.31 26.04 4.78
N ARG A 531 8.13 26.06 5.44
CA ARG A 531 7.01 25.22 5.05
C ARG A 531 7.10 25.14 3.54
N ALA A 532 7.18 23.94 2.97
CA ALA A 532 6.82 23.77 1.58
C ALA A 532 5.46 24.46 1.50
N ALA A 533 5.42 25.63 0.89
CA ALA A 533 4.19 26.40 0.81
C ALA A 533 3.18 25.44 0.19
N PRO A 534 1.99 25.26 0.79
CA PRO A 534 0.91 24.58 0.09
C PRO A 534 0.84 25.27 -1.27
N VAL A 535 0.84 24.50 -2.34
CA VAL A 535 0.78 25.00 -3.70
C VAL A 535 -0.36 26.00 -3.74
N ASP A 536 -0.01 27.30 -3.88
CA ASP A 536 -0.83 28.43 -4.27
C ASP A 536 -2.27 28.53 -3.69
N LEU A 537 -2.44 28.47 -2.37
CA LEU A 537 -3.62 29.08 -1.79
C LEU A 537 -3.25 30.53 -1.44
N PRO A 538 -3.95 31.56 -1.99
CA PRO A 538 -3.75 32.92 -1.57
C PRO A 538 -3.89 33.05 -0.05
N GLU A 539 -3.03 33.84 0.59
CA GLU A 539 -3.02 34.02 2.04
C GLU A 539 -4.41 34.42 2.58
N GLU A 540 -5.17 35.14 1.74
CA GLU A 540 -6.56 35.57 1.99
C GLU A 540 -7.59 34.41 1.95
N ALA A 541 -7.32 33.32 1.25
CA ALA A 541 -8.20 32.17 1.14
C ALA A 541 -7.97 31.14 2.27
N LEU A 542 -6.85 31.22 2.99
CA LEU A 542 -6.49 30.26 4.05
C LEU A 542 -7.54 30.19 5.19
N PRO A 543 -8.07 31.30 5.73
CA PRO A 543 -9.09 31.23 6.78
C PRO A 543 -10.39 30.56 6.29
N VAL A 544 -10.77 30.81 5.04
CA VAL A 544 -11.97 30.24 4.43
C VAL A 544 -11.77 28.73 4.22
N PHE A 545 -10.60 28.34 3.72
CA PHE A 545 -10.27 26.92 3.57
C PHE A 545 -10.32 26.15 4.91
N GLU A 546 -9.76 26.72 5.98
CA GLU A 546 -9.80 26.11 7.31
C GLU A 546 -11.25 26.00 7.85
N SER A 547 -12.10 27.00 7.59
CA SER A 547 -13.51 26.97 7.98
C SER A 547 -14.28 25.87 7.21
N LEU A 548 -14.05 25.75 5.91
CA LEU A 548 -14.62 24.69 5.08
C LEU A 548 -14.14 23.30 5.50
N ARG A 549 -12.85 23.18 5.84
CA ARG A 549 -12.26 21.91 6.35
C ARG A 549 -12.89 21.53 7.68
N ALA A 550 -13.05 22.48 8.60
CA ALA A 550 -13.69 22.23 9.89
C ALA A 550 -15.17 21.83 9.74
N TRP A 551 -15.92 22.50 8.84
CA TRP A 551 -17.28 22.11 8.49
C TRP A 551 -17.33 20.69 7.92
N ARG A 552 -16.50 20.38 6.91
CA ARG A 552 -16.41 19.03 6.31
C ARG A 552 -16.15 17.97 7.35
N GLY A 553 -15.24 18.22 8.31
CA GLY A 553 -14.91 17.27 9.38
C GLY A 553 -16.11 17.00 10.30
N ARG A 554 -16.91 18.03 10.66
CA ARG A 554 -18.15 17.84 11.44
C ARG A 554 -19.19 17.04 10.67
N THR A 555 -19.46 17.42 9.43
CA THR A 555 -20.44 16.75 8.56
C THR A 555 -20.04 15.29 8.27
N ALA A 556 -18.76 15.01 8.06
CA ALA A 556 -18.24 13.65 7.88
C ALA A 556 -18.46 12.79 9.14
N LYS A 557 -18.22 13.35 10.32
CA LYS A 557 -18.45 12.67 11.60
C LYS A 557 -19.93 12.38 11.84
N GLU A 558 -20.80 13.33 11.54
CA GLU A 558 -22.27 13.17 11.67
C GLU A 558 -22.83 12.09 10.73
N GLN A 559 -22.32 12.03 9.49
CA GLN A 559 -22.75 11.05 8.50
C GLN A 559 -22.00 9.72 8.60
N GLY A 560 -20.99 9.61 9.47
CA GLY A 560 -20.19 8.39 9.63
C GLY A 560 -19.34 8.03 8.42
N VAL A 561 -19.04 8.98 7.52
CA VAL A 561 -18.25 8.77 6.31
C VAL A 561 -16.87 9.44 6.40
N PRO A 562 -15.86 8.99 5.62
CA PRO A 562 -14.59 9.69 5.50
C PRO A 562 -14.77 11.12 4.97
N ALA A 563 -13.96 12.07 5.46
CA ALA A 563 -14.06 13.49 5.08
C ALA A 563 -13.92 13.72 3.56
N TYR A 564 -13.06 12.97 2.89
CA TYR A 564 -12.83 13.08 1.44
C TYR A 564 -14.02 12.60 0.59
N VAL A 565 -14.91 11.79 1.14
CA VAL A 565 -16.16 11.37 0.47
C VAL A 565 -17.07 12.58 0.27
N ILE A 566 -17.08 13.51 1.24
CA ILE A 566 -17.82 14.76 1.12
C ILE A 566 -17.16 15.64 0.07
N PHE A 567 -15.92 16.11 0.33
CA PHE A 567 -15.11 16.86 -0.63
C PHE A 567 -13.62 16.63 -0.42
N HIS A 568 -12.87 16.53 -1.52
CA HIS A 568 -11.42 16.55 -1.49
C HIS A 568 -10.87 17.92 -1.11
N ASP A 569 -9.68 17.98 -0.54
CA ASP A 569 -9.01 19.23 -0.20
C ASP A 569 -8.80 20.14 -1.42
N ALA A 570 -8.56 19.53 -2.61
CA ALA A 570 -8.46 20.27 -3.86
C ALA A 570 -9.75 21.07 -4.17
N THR A 571 -10.91 20.43 -4.03
CA THR A 571 -12.22 21.08 -4.20
C THR A 571 -12.43 22.18 -3.16
N LEU A 572 -12.12 21.94 -1.89
CA LEU A 572 -12.26 22.95 -0.84
C LEU A 572 -11.33 24.17 -1.07
N ARG A 573 -10.14 23.95 -1.60
CA ARG A 573 -9.21 25.02 -1.97
C ARG A 573 -9.76 25.85 -3.14
N GLU A 574 -10.29 25.20 -4.14
CA GLU A 574 -10.92 25.87 -5.27
C GLU A 574 -12.12 26.70 -4.82
N ILE A 575 -13.00 26.15 -3.98
CA ILE A 575 -14.11 26.89 -3.35
C ILE A 575 -13.61 28.08 -2.54
N ALA A 576 -12.58 27.91 -1.70
CA ALA A 576 -12.02 28.97 -0.88
C ALA A 576 -11.39 30.09 -1.71
N THR A 577 -10.84 29.76 -2.87
CA THR A 577 -10.24 30.72 -3.80
C THR A 577 -11.30 31.43 -4.66
N ALA A 578 -12.25 30.70 -5.22
CA ALA A 578 -13.30 31.23 -6.09
C ALA A 578 -14.37 32.00 -5.30
N ARG A 579 -14.63 31.62 -4.03
CA ARG A 579 -15.66 32.20 -3.15
C ARG A 579 -17.02 32.36 -3.83
N PRO A 580 -17.61 31.26 -4.34
CA PRO A 580 -18.88 31.32 -5.03
C PRO A 580 -19.96 31.93 -4.13
N SER A 581 -20.80 32.79 -4.69
CA SER A 581 -21.87 33.50 -4.01
C SER A 581 -23.25 32.86 -4.23
N SER A 582 -23.33 31.93 -5.16
CA SER A 582 -24.56 31.24 -5.56
C SER A 582 -24.33 29.75 -5.79
N THR A 583 -25.42 28.99 -5.73
CA THR A 583 -25.41 27.56 -6.03
C THR A 583 -24.96 27.28 -7.47
N ALA A 584 -25.34 28.18 -8.40
CA ALA A 584 -24.91 28.06 -9.81
C ALA A 584 -23.39 28.22 -9.97
N GLU A 585 -22.78 29.21 -9.31
CA GLU A 585 -21.32 29.41 -9.29
C GLU A 585 -20.62 28.25 -8.58
N LEU A 586 -21.15 27.74 -7.46
CA LEU A 586 -20.60 26.59 -6.75
C LEU A 586 -20.61 25.33 -7.62
N GLY A 587 -21.64 25.15 -8.46
CA GLY A 587 -21.75 24.03 -9.40
C GLY A 587 -20.68 24.03 -10.52
N THR A 588 -19.95 25.14 -10.73
CA THR A 588 -18.84 25.20 -11.70
C THR A 588 -17.50 24.76 -11.08
N VAL A 589 -17.44 24.51 -9.78
CA VAL A 589 -16.21 24.10 -9.10
C VAL A 589 -15.94 22.61 -9.32
N THR A 590 -14.72 22.27 -9.69
CA THR A 590 -14.30 20.89 -9.92
C THR A 590 -14.53 20.00 -8.72
N GLY A 591 -15.22 18.86 -8.91
CA GLY A 591 -15.55 17.91 -7.85
C GLY A 591 -16.86 18.20 -7.11
N VAL A 592 -17.66 19.19 -7.58
CA VAL A 592 -19.00 19.50 -7.10
C VAL A 592 -20.02 19.00 -8.13
N GLY A 593 -20.35 17.70 -8.09
CA GLY A 593 -21.43 17.14 -8.94
C GLY A 593 -22.83 17.49 -8.41
N GLU A 594 -23.87 17.25 -9.23
CA GLU A 594 -25.27 17.64 -8.93
C GLU A 594 -25.75 17.17 -7.56
N ASN A 595 -25.47 15.91 -7.19
CA ASN A 595 -25.90 15.36 -5.89
C ASN A 595 -25.21 16.04 -4.71
N LYS A 596 -23.91 16.34 -4.81
CA LYS A 596 -23.17 17.06 -3.77
C LYS A 596 -23.60 18.51 -3.67
N LEU A 597 -23.91 19.14 -4.82
CA LEU A 597 -24.41 20.49 -4.90
C LEU A 597 -25.80 20.60 -4.19
N ALA A 598 -26.69 19.67 -4.48
CA ALA A 598 -28.01 19.63 -3.86
C ALA A 598 -27.90 19.37 -2.34
N LYS A 599 -27.03 18.46 -1.92
CA LYS A 599 -26.90 18.03 -0.53
C LYS A 599 -26.15 19.03 0.36
N TYR A 600 -25.06 19.61 -0.14
CA TYR A 600 -24.11 20.42 0.65
C TYR A 600 -24.02 21.89 0.21
N GLY A 601 -24.56 22.25 -0.95
CA GLY A 601 -24.46 23.59 -1.53
C GLY A 601 -24.90 24.71 -0.57
N PRO A 602 -26.09 24.65 0.03
CA PRO A 602 -26.54 25.66 1.00
C PRO A 602 -25.59 25.82 2.19
N GLN A 603 -25.13 24.71 2.76
CA GLN A 603 -24.22 24.72 3.92
C GLN A 603 -22.84 25.34 3.57
N ILE A 604 -22.30 25.06 2.37
CA ILE A 604 -21.05 25.66 1.91
C ILE A 604 -21.21 27.17 1.77
N LEU A 605 -22.32 27.64 1.17
CA LEU A 605 -22.59 29.07 1.01
C LEU A 605 -22.75 29.78 2.36
N ASP A 606 -23.29 29.10 3.39
CA ASP A 606 -23.37 29.63 4.74
C ASP A 606 -21.98 29.76 5.38
N VAL A 607 -21.12 28.74 5.24
CA VAL A 607 -19.71 28.81 5.70
C VAL A 607 -18.97 29.95 5.01
N LEU A 608 -19.14 30.11 3.70
CA LEU A 608 -18.50 31.21 2.94
C LEU A 608 -19.01 32.59 3.37
N ALA A 609 -20.29 32.70 3.81
CA ALA A 609 -20.86 33.91 4.34
C ALA A 609 -20.52 34.14 5.84
N GLY A 610 -19.71 33.27 6.44
CA GLY A 610 -19.36 33.36 7.88
C GLY A 610 -20.51 33.02 8.85
N ARG A 611 -21.54 32.31 8.36
CA ARG A 611 -22.66 31.81 9.17
C ARG A 611 -22.37 30.38 9.62
N GLU A 612 -22.79 30.03 10.82
CA GLU A 612 -22.82 28.61 11.20
C GLU A 612 -23.93 27.91 10.40
N PRO A 613 -23.63 26.84 9.65
CA PRO A 613 -24.65 26.11 8.94
C PRO A 613 -25.57 25.41 9.94
N ASP A 614 -26.88 25.67 9.84
CA ASP A 614 -27.88 24.96 10.60
C ASP A 614 -27.81 23.47 10.32
N GLY A 615 -27.74 22.64 11.34
CA GLY A 615 -27.82 21.18 11.26
C GLY A 615 -29.22 20.73 10.83
N GLY A 616 -29.56 20.97 9.57
CA GLY A 616 -30.85 20.57 9.00
C GLY A 616 -30.92 19.06 8.82
N ALA A 617 -31.62 18.39 9.70
CA ALA A 617 -32.17 17.07 9.44
C ALA A 617 -33.13 17.18 8.24
N THR A 618 -32.72 16.65 7.09
CA THR A 618 -33.66 16.45 5.98
C THR A 618 -34.54 15.26 6.30
N ASP A 619 -35.68 15.54 6.92
CA ASP A 619 -36.83 14.61 7.02
C ASP A 619 -37.39 14.44 5.60
N GLY A 620 -37.13 13.30 5.02
CA GLY A 620 -37.72 12.88 3.75
C GLY A 620 -39.15 12.42 3.96
N THR A 621 -40.10 13.34 3.96
CA THR A 621 -41.51 12.99 3.83
C THR A 621 -42.02 13.44 2.46
N ALA A 622 -42.22 12.44 1.60
CA ALA A 622 -43.10 12.58 0.45
C ALA A 622 -44.51 12.94 0.92
N SER A 623 -44.96 14.13 0.57
CA SER A 623 -46.33 14.58 0.80
C SER A 623 -47.22 14.10 -0.33
N ASP A 624 -48.16 13.19 -0.02
CA ASP A 624 -49.37 12.97 -0.79
C ASP A 624 -50.45 13.98 -0.34
N PRO A 625 -51.20 14.62 -1.22
CA PRO A 625 -52.27 15.54 -0.88
C PRO A 625 -53.63 14.84 -0.94
N ALA A 626 -54.34 14.69 0.16
CA ALA A 626 -55.78 14.88 0.25
C ALA A 626 -56.37 14.31 1.55
N SER A 627 -56.85 15.13 2.44
CA SER A 627 -58.28 15.32 2.74
C SER A 627 -58.48 16.11 4.05
N ALA A 628 -59.32 17.10 3.93
CA ALA A 628 -59.80 17.98 4.98
C ALA A 628 -60.77 17.26 5.95
N GLY A 629 -60.75 17.67 7.22
CA GLY A 629 -61.90 17.39 8.11
C GLY A 629 -61.68 17.52 9.61
N SER A 630 -61.92 18.73 10.13
CA SER A 630 -62.70 19.04 11.34
C SER A 630 -62.28 18.61 12.76
N ALA A 631 -61.86 19.59 13.49
CA ALA A 631 -62.40 20.14 14.77
C ALA A 631 -62.25 19.40 16.13
N ALA A 632 -61.79 20.19 17.07
CA ALA A 632 -62.09 20.31 18.49
C ALA A 632 -61.48 19.31 19.49
N GLY A 633 -60.66 19.71 20.43
CA GLY A 633 -61.00 20.40 21.63
C GLY A 633 -60.23 19.85 22.82
N SER A 634 -59.64 20.81 23.58
CA SER A 634 -59.37 20.85 25.03
C SER A 634 -58.31 19.96 25.67
N ALA A 635 -57.27 20.54 26.09
CA ALA A 635 -56.97 21.09 27.41
C ALA A 635 -56.58 20.08 28.50
N SER A 636 -55.42 20.08 28.97
CA SER A 636 -54.91 20.55 30.28
C SER A 636 -53.72 19.73 30.78
N ALA A 637 -52.68 20.44 31.13
CA ALA A 637 -51.60 20.04 32.05
C ALA A 637 -52.15 20.19 33.50
N PRO A 638 -51.41 19.98 34.61
CA PRO A 638 -49.96 19.77 34.80
C PRO A 638 -49.54 18.89 36.01
N ALA A 639 -48.23 18.87 36.25
CA ALA A 639 -47.54 18.77 37.55
C ALA A 639 -47.40 17.38 38.18
N ALA A 640 -46.36 17.02 38.80
CA ALA A 640 -45.13 17.49 39.41
C ALA A 640 -44.59 16.43 40.37
N SER A 641 -43.29 16.46 40.60
CA SER A 641 -42.59 16.19 41.87
C SER A 641 -42.48 14.72 42.33
N ALA A 642 -41.44 14.28 42.87
CA ALA A 642 -40.19 14.64 43.46
C ALA A 642 -39.62 13.47 44.24
N SER A 643 -38.30 13.43 44.35
CA SER A 643 -37.49 13.04 45.51
C SER A 643 -37.59 11.58 46.03
N ALA A 644 -36.56 10.97 46.48
CA ALA A 644 -35.22 11.20 46.98
C ALA A 644 -34.69 9.92 47.62
N SER A 645 -33.35 9.86 47.72
CA SER A 645 -32.56 9.26 48.81
C SER A 645 -32.68 7.75 49.09
N GLY A 646 -31.63 7.06 49.29
CA GLY A 646 -30.42 7.17 50.00
C GLY A 646 -29.70 5.85 50.19
N SER A 647 -28.48 5.95 50.26
CA SER A 647 -27.45 5.44 51.17
C SER A 647 -27.18 3.95 51.32
N ALA A 648 -26.00 3.59 50.98
CA ALA A 648 -24.85 3.21 51.82
C ALA A 648 -24.84 1.74 52.39
N SER A 649 -23.85 0.97 52.16
CA SER A 649 -22.63 0.74 52.90
C SER A 649 -22.15 -0.72 52.82
N THR A 650 -20.85 -0.83 52.57
CA THR A 650 -19.82 -1.62 53.24
C THR A 650 -19.95 -3.13 53.35
N SER A 651 -18.99 -3.88 52.84
CA SER A 651 -17.78 -4.41 53.52
C SER A 651 -17.29 -5.70 52.86
N ALA A 652 -16.03 -5.78 52.61
CA ALA A 652 -15.22 -7.00 52.48
C ALA A 652 -14.83 -7.46 53.92
N PRO A 653 -14.10 -8.56 54.17
CA PRO A 653 -13.31 -9.46 53.34
C PRO A 653 -13.35 -10.96 53.81
N GLY A 654 -12.62 -11.83 53.13
CA GLY A 654 -12.35 -13.17 53.70
C GLY A 654 -11.52 -14.09 52.80
N ARG A 655 -10.29 -14.29 53.21
CA ARG A 655 -9.27 -15.25 52.72
C ARG A 655 -9.62 -16.72 53.00
N SER A 656 -9.14 -17.67 52.18
CA SER A 656 -8.12 -18.71 52.47
C SER A 656 -8.37 -19.92 51.53
N SER A 657 -7.42 -20.32 50.76
CA SER A 657 -6.35 -21.31 50.94
C SER A 657 -6.77 -22.76 50.71
N ALA A 658 -6.05 -23.38 49.82
CA ALA A 658 -5.38 -24.66 49.88
C ALA A 658 -5.95 -25.91 49.20
N ARG A 659 -5.13 -26.41 48.32
CA ARG A 659 -4.53 -27.75 48.18
C ARG A 659 -5.29 -28.91 47.50
N ALA A 660 -4.68 -29.33 46.39
CA ALA A 660 -4.17 -30.66 46.04
C ALA A 660 -5.15 -31.85 45.84
N GLY A 661 -4.94 -32.53 44.74
CA GLY A 661 -5.32 -33.92 44.57
C GLY A 661 -5.45 -34.42 43.14
N ARG A 662 -4.44 -35.04 42.59
CA ARG A 662 -4.49 -36.09 41.55
C ARG A 662 -4.55 -37.43 42.25
N PRO A 663 -4.81 -38.61 41.61
CA PRO A 663 -5.14 -39.03 40.27
C PRO A 663 -6.23 -40.17 40.20
N GLY A 664 -6.50 -40.71 38.99
CA GLY A 664 -7.12 -42.04 38.85
C GLY A 664 -7.91 -42.21 37.53
N THR A 665 -7.36 -42.81 36.55
CA THR A 665 -7.53 -44.14 35.89
C THR A 665 -8.95 -44.66 35.64
N GLY A 666 -9.12 -45.15 34.39
CA GLY A 666 -10.15 -46.13 34.00
C GLY A 666 -10.87 -45.70 32.74
N ALA A 667 -10.63 -46.19 31.58
CA ALA A 667 -10.76 -47.46 30.87
C ALA A 667 -12.16 -47.68 30.28
N SER A 668 -12.11 -47.98 28.98
CA SER A 668 -12.91 -48.93 28.19
C SER A 668 -14.23 -48.53 27.51
N GLY A 669 -14.27 -48.92 26.22
CA GLY A 669 -15.47 -49.23 25.43
C GLY A 669 -15.40 -48.67 24.00
N ALA A 670 -14.80 -49.27 23.04
CA ALA A 670 -15.12 -50.37 22.12
C ALA A 670 -16.34 -50.09 21.23
N GLY A 671 -16.10 -50.08 19.94
CA GLY A 671 -17.11 -50.06 18.87
C GLY A 671 -16.45 -50.05 17.49
N ALA A 672 -16.20 -51.21 16.95
CA ALA A 672 -15.57 -51.53 15.67
C ALA A 672 -16.58 -51.40 14.48
N PHE A 673 -16.02 -51.31 13.27
CA PHE A 673 -16.33 -51.88 11.94
C PHE A 673 -15.74 -50.90 10.91
N GLY A 674 -15.00 -51.30 9.92
CA GLY A 674 -14.66 -52.54 9.33
C GLY A 674 -13.60 -52.37 8.24
N ALA A 675 -12.91 -53.41 7.94
CA ALA A 675 -11.68 -53.55 7.21
C ALA A 675 -11.82 -53.40 5.67
N GLY A 676 -10.71 -52.99 5.07
CA GLY A 676 -10.38 -53.21 3.66
C GLY A 676 -8.87 -53.25 3.50
N ALA A 677 -8.32 -54.45 3.46
CA ALA A 677 -6.91 -54.75 3.27
C ALA A 677 -6.51 -54.73 1.79
N PHE A 678 -5.23 -54.32 1.53
CA PHE A 678 -4.29 -54.78 0.49
C PHE A 678 -3.09 -53.84 0.61
N GLY A 679 -1.82 -54.19 0.70
CA GLY A 679 -1.09 -55.39 0.54
C GLY A 679 0.38 -54.96 0.78
N ALA A 680 1.13 -55.79 1.52
CA ALA A 680 2.52 -55.57 1.88
C ALA A 680 3.44 -55.64 0.65
N GLY A 681 4.34 -54.63 0.51
CA GLY A 681 5.50 -54.72 -0.37
C GLY A 681 6.74 -54.35 0.45
N ALA A 682 7.72 -55.20 0.43
CA ALA A 682 8.93 -55.26 1.20
C ALA A 682 9.80 -54.03 1.08
N LEU A 683 10.41 -53.63 2.18
CA LEU A 683 11.54 -52.70 2.28
C LEU A 683 12.80 -53.35 1.75
N GLU A 684 13.31 -52.91 0.63
CA GLU A 684 14.69 -53.15 0.18
C GLU A 684 15.56 -52.00 0.70
N GLU A 685 16.67 -52.31 1.37
CA GLU A 685 17.72 -51.35 1.76
C GLU A 685 18.43 -50.83 0.51
N PRO A 686 18.82 -49.53 0.49
CA PRO A 686 19.61 -48.99 -0.62
C PRO A 686 21.07 -49.46 -0.53
N PRO A 687 21.75 -49.68 -1.69
CA PRO A 687 23.14 -50.10 -1.72
C PRO A 687 24.09 -48.96 -1.31
N GLU A 688 25.22 -49.38 -0.71
CA GLU A 688 26.36 -48.56 -0.29
C GLU A 688 26.90 -47.74 -1.47
N GLU A 689 27.12 -46.42 -1.22
CA GLU A 689 27.73 -45.50 -2.17
C GLU A 689 29.19 -45.89 -2.43
N GLU A 690 29.50 -46.27 -3.63
CA GLU A 690 30.87 -46.32 -4.15
C GLU A 690 31.38 -44.88 -4.31
N GLY A 691 32.57 -44.63 -3.78
CA GLY A 691 33.25 -43.33 -3.70
C GLY A 691 33.46 -42.71 -5.11
N VAL A 692 32.96 -41.49 -5.22
CA VAL A 692 33.27 -40.59 -6.34
C VAL A 692 34.73 -40.13 -6.19
N PRO A 693 35.55 -40.23 -7.24
CA PRO A 693 36.93 -39.69 -7.21
C PRO A 693 36.90 -38.17 -7.14
N PRO A 694 37.89 -37.54 -6.46
CA PRO A 694 37.94 -36.08 -6.35
C PRO A 694 38.14 -35.45 -7.73
N GLU A 695 37.35 -34.40 -8.00
CA GLU A 695 37.52 -33.54 -9.17
C GLU A 695 38.90 -32.85 -9.13
N PRO A 696 39.52 -32.56 -10.28
CA PRO A 696 40.83 -31.92 -10.34
C PRO A 696 40.72 -30.48 -9.80
N GLU A 697 41.61 -30.14 -8.88
CA GLU A 697 41.85 -28.77 -8.40
C GLU A 697 42.31 -27.90 -9.55
N ASP A 698 41.43 -27.04 -10.08
CA ASP A 698 41.84 -25.94 -10.92
C ASP A 698 42.56 -24.91 -10.03
N ASP A 699 43.89 -24.93 -10.10
CA ASP A 699 44.76 -23.91 -9.55
C ASP A 699 44.46 -22.56 -10.20
N ILE A 700 43.59 -21.77 -9.57
CA ILE A 700 43.45 -20.36 -9.86
C ILE A 700 44.53 -19.65 -9.07
N ASP A 701 45.69 -19.41 -9.67
CA ASP A 701 46.75 -18.51 -9.16
C ASP A 701 46.22 -17.07 -9.10
N TRP A 702 46.08 -16.55 -7.90
CA TRP A 702 45.71 -15.16 -7.58
C TRP A 702 46.97 -14.27 -7.44
#